data_dce4ed32107ede00a257b9af32aa2421
#
_entry.id   dce4ed32107ede00a257b9af32aa2421
#
_cell.length_a   1.000
_cell.length_b   1.000
_cell.length_c   1.000
_cell.angle_alpha   90.00
_cell.angle_beta   90.00
_cell.angle_gamma   90.00
#
_symmetry.space_group_name_H-M   'P 1'
#
loop_
_entity.id
_entity.type
_entity.pdbx_description
1 polymer ?
#
loop_
_entity_poly.entity_id
_entity_poly.type
_entity_poly.pdbx_seq_one_letter_code
_entity_poly.pdbx_strand_id
1 'polypeptide(L)'
;MKIIISLLVFLIFNFGYSQEKTSLSGYVSSEKKGVSDARVFLIGTKYTTQTDSLGNYSIADIAEGNYKVQIVADGFQTLKKNITVKSNENIILDFELSNTENQLNEVVVSGTLKAVKRLESAVPVEVYSPIFFKKNPTASIYEALQNVNGVRPQLNCGVCNTGDIHINGLEGPYTLVLIDGMPIVSSLSTVYGLSGIPNSLVERIEIVKGPASSLYGSEAVGGLINIITKNPTNAPLFSADVFSTSWLETNIDLGVKLNVGKKATALLGLNYFKYNQKIDNDNDGFTDISLSDRISLFQKWTFERKENRLFTIAARGVYEDRFGGDVHWEKKHRGRDEIYGESIYTKRAELIGSYQLPFQEKLMLSFSGNVHFQDSRYGTTSYIANQKIGFLQLTWDKKIGKNDLLTGIATRYNYYDDNTLATSKLGTNNPEKTWLPGIFIQDEITLTEKHKLLLGMRYDYNSFHGSILTPRIAYKWKLDDNNIIRLNAGTGFRVVNLFTEDHAALTGAREIIIANNLKPEQSINANLNYIKKINFDNGTFIGIETSFFHTRFSNKIVSDYDTDPNQIIYDNINGYAISQGISTNIDFNFPNGLKIITGASLLDNKNVENGRKETPFLTEKFTATWSISYKIQAIDLNVDYTGNVYSPMQLPLLSALDPRAPESPWYSLQNIQFTYSGLQHFEFYAGIKNLLNFLPKQNNPFLIARTNDPFDKNVTYDTNGQVLATPENPYGLTFDTTYVYGPNQGIRSFFGLRYTLK
;
A
#
# COMPACT_ATOMS: atom_id res chain seq x y z
N MET A 1 56.80 63.10 -36.78
CA MET A 1 55.49 63.62 -36.35
C MET A 1 54.26 62.89 -36.97
N LYS A 2 54.38 62.23 -38.12
CA LYS A 2 53.26 61.44 -38.72
C LYS A 2 53.07 60.04 -38.12
N ILE A 3 54.07 59.41 -37.48
CA ILE A 3 54.02 58.12 -36.92
C ILE A 3 53.37 58.13 -35.52
N ILE A 4 53.50 59.21 -34.75
CA ILE A 4 52.92 59.35 -33.40
C ILE A 4 51.43 59.64 -33.48
N ILE A 5 50.91 60.26 -34.51
CA ILE A 5 49.49 60.53 -34.73
C ILE A 5 48.75 59.23 -35.16
N SER A 6 49.37 58.38 -35.94
CA SER A 6 48.81 57.05 -36.28
C SER A 6 48.67 56.10 -35.10
N LEU A 7 49.61 56.18 -34.11
CA LEU A 7 49.50 55.34 -32.89
C LEU A 7 48.46 55.87 -31.90
N LEU A 8 48.23 57.17 -31.86
CA LEU A 8 47.19 57.77 -31.03
C LEU A 8 45.74 57.50 -31.57
N VAL A 9 45.57 57.44 -32.88
CA VAL A 9 44.33 57.15 -33.53
C VAL A 9 43.96 55.59 -33.36
N PHE A 10 45.01 54.73 -33.29
CA PHE A 10 44.80 53.31 -33.07
C PHE A 10 44.49 52.96 -31.60
N LEU A 11 44.86 53.83 -30.65
CA LEU A 11 44.53 53.65 -29.21
C LEU A 11 43.12 54.17 -28.83
N ILE A 12 42.49 54.98 -29.65
CA ILE A 12 41.12 55.50 -29.38
C ILE A 12 40.03 54.57 -29.91
N PHE A 13 40.37 53.63 -30.81
CA PHE A 13 39.41 52.69 -31.35
C PHE A 13 39.30 51.37 -30.58
N ASN A 14 39.97 51.17 -29.44
CA ASN A 14 39.88 49.99 -28.59
C ASN A 14 39.16 50.23 -27.25
N PHE A 15 38.41 51.31 -27.09
CA PHE A 15 37.36 51.33 -26.10
C PHE A 15 36.16 50.55 -26.70
N GLY A 16 36.26 49.23 -26.66
CA GLY A 16 35.11 48.38 -26.89
C GLY A 16 34.04 48.77 -25.90
N TYR A 17 32.95 49.31 -26.38
CA TYR A 17 31.73 49.39 -25.62
C TYR A 17 31.40 47.95 -25.18
N SER A 18 31.71 47.66 -23.90
CA SER A 18 31.06 46.54 -23.24
C SER A 18 29.58 46.86 -23.22
N GLN A 19 28.84 46.41 -24.23
CA GLN A 19 27.39 46.39 -24.15
C GLN A 19 27.06 45.53 -22.95
N GLU A 20 26.62 46.14 -21.87
CA GLU A 20 25.99 45.41 -20.78
C GLU A 20 24.81 44.65 -21.38
N LYS A 21 24.95 43.32 -21.44
CA LYS A 21 23.96 42.45 -22.04
C LYS A 21 22.88 42.18 -21.01
N THR A 22 21.63 42.37 -21.38
CA THR A 22 20.47 42.04 -20.55
C THR A 22 20.46 40.55 -20.23
N SER A 23 20.42 40.21 -18.97
CA SER A 23 20.40 38.81 -18.55
C SER A 23 19.30 38.53 -17.50
N LEU A 24 18.78 37.31 -17.49
CA LEU A 24 17.93 36.76 -16.45
C LEU A 24 18.70 35.61 -15.80
N SER A 25 18.96 35.74 -14.51
CA SER A 25 19.61 34.69 -13.72
C SER A 25 18.87 34.45 -12.42
N GLY A 26 19.21 33.39 -11.72
CA GLY A 26 18.62 33.09 -10.43
C GLY A 26 18.88 31.64 -9.99
N TYR A 27 18.18 31.27 -8.95
CA TYR A 27 18.27 29.98 -8.27
C TYR A 27 16.94 29.27 -8.24
N VAL A 28 16.91 28.02 -8.65
CA VAL A 28 15.71 27.16 -8.56
C VAL A 28 15.92 26.19 -7.42
N SER A 29 15.07 26.25 -6.41
CA SER A 29 15.15 25.40 -5.21
C SER A 29 13.84 24.67 -4.94
N SER A 30 13.94 23.62 -4.14
CA SER A 30 12.81 23.00 -3.44
C SER A 30 13.29 22.61 -2.06
N GLU A 31 12.51 22.94 -1.02
CA GLU A 31 12.88 22.68 0.39
C GLU A 31 14.33 23.15 0.74
N LYS A 32 14.72 24.31 0.22
CA LYS A 32 16.07 24.92 0.37
C LYS A 32 17.21 24.16 -0.31
N LYS A 33 16.94 23.14 -1.13
CA LYS A 33 17.96 22.46 -1.94
C LYS A 33 17.83 22.89 -3.40
N GLY A 34 18.97 23.06 -4.09
CA GLY A 34 18.97 23.36 -5.51
C GLY A 34 18.37 22.23 -6.34
N VAL A 35 17.57 22.58 -7.33
CA VAL A 35 16.98 21.64 -8.29
C VAL A 35 17.82 21.66 -9.57
N SER A 36 18.52 20.56 -9.85
CA SER A 36 19.30 20.38 -11.09
C SER A 36 18.38 20.06 -12.27
N ASP A 37 18.85 20.35 -13.49
CA ASP A 37 18.17 20.02 -14.75
C ASP A 37 16.75 20.61 -14.90
N ALA A 38 16.42 21.62 -14.09
CA ALA A 38 15.19 22.38 -14.27
C ALA A 38 15.28 23.25 -15.53
N ARG A 39 14.33 23.09 -16.43
CA ARG A 39 14.27 23.88 -17.66
C ARG A 39 13.60 25.22 -17.38
N VAL A 40 14.34 26.33 -17.60
CA VAL A 40 13.86 27.72 -17.47
C VAL A 40 13.78 28.34 -18.85
N PHE A 41 12.61 28.85 -19.22
CA PHE A 41 12.43 29.45 -20.55
C PHE A 41 11.37 30.56 -20.56
N LEU A 42 11.51 31.46 -21.53
CA LEU A 42 10.54 32.51 -21.81
C LEU A 42 9.51 32.01 -22.83
N ILE A 43 8.24 31.91 -22.41
CA ILE A 43 7.16 31.32 -23.24
C ILE A 43 7.04 32.04 -24.59
N GLY A 44 7.00 31.26 -25.68
CA GLY A 44 6.84 31.77 -27.05
C GLY A 44 8.14 32.37 -27.64
N THR A 45 9.29 32.15 -27.03
CA THR A 45 10.59 32.67 -27.50
C THR A 45 11.64 31.55 -27.60
N LYS A 46 12.83 31.87 -28.14
CA LYS A 46 13.98 30.97 -28.18
C LYS A 46 14.80 30.95 -26.89
N TYR A 47 14.49 31.80 -25.92
CA TYR A 47 15.27 31.96 -24.69
C TYR A 47 14.97 30.81 -23.72
N THR A 48 15.92 29.89 -23.58
CA THR A 48 15.82 28.71 -22.70
C THR A 48 17.18 28.35 -22.13
N THR A 49 17.19 27.82 -20.91
CA THR A 49 18.37 27.27 -20.24
C THR A 49 17.95 26.12 -19.32
N GLN A 50 18.94 25.43 -18.74
CA GLN A 50 18.75 24.45 -17.66
C GLN A 50 19.54 24.87 -16.43
N THR A 51 19.06 24.49 -15.24
CA THR A 51 19.82 24.70 -14.01
C THR A 51 20.99 23.74 -13.92
N ASP A 52 22.06 24.21 -13.31
CA ASP A 52 23.26 23.42 -12.98
C ASP A 52 22.95 22.44 -11.79
N SER A 53 23.97 21.68 -11.38
CA SER A 53 23.85 20.71 -10.25
C SER A 53 23.57 21.39 -8.91
N LEU A 54 23.74 22.69 -8.78
CA LEU A 54 23.45 23.49 -7.60
C LEU A 54 22.10 24.21 -7.69
N GLY A 55 21.43 24.17 -8.85
CA GLY A 55 20.14 24.85 -9.08
C GLY A 55 20.26 26.27 -9.66
N ASN A 56 21.44 26.75 -10.04
CA ASN A 56 21.60 28.07 -10.64
C ASN A 56 21.30 28.04 -12.14
N TYR A 57 20.73 29.14 -12.66
CA TYR A 57 20.47 29.29 -14.08
C TYR A 57 20.83 30.70 -14.58
N SER A 58 21.08 30.82 -15.86
CA SER A 58 21.29 32.10 -16.53
C SER A 58 20.84 32.03 -17.98
N ILE A 59 20.13 33.07 -18.45
CA ILE A 59 19.76 33.33 -19.84
C ILE A 59 20.31 34.70 -20.20
N ALA A 60 21.18 34.76 -21.18
CA ALA A 60 21.79 36.00 -21.66
C ALA A 60 21.11 36.53 -22.93
N ASP A 61 21.38 37.77 -23.25
CA ASP A 61 21.01 38.44 -24.51
C ASP A 61 19.47 38.47 -24.74
N ILE A 62 18.69 38.70 -23.68
CA ILE A 62 17.23 38.80 -23.76
C ILE A 62 16.86 40.21 -24.32
N ALA A 63 16.02 40.26 -25.36
CA ALA A 63 15.49 41.50 -25.87
C ALA A 63 14.58 42.20 -24.86
N GLU A 64 14.49 43.53 -24.94
CA GLU A 64 13.53 44.31 -24.14
C GLU A 64 12.08 43.86 -24.45
N GLY A 65 11.26 43.72 -23.41
CA GLY A 65 9.86 43.29 -23.58
C GLY A 65 9.23 42.71 -22.31
N ASN A 66 7.96 42.41 -22.43
CA ASN A 66 7.20 41.71 -21.39
C ASN A 66 7.19 40.20 -21.69
N TYR A 67 7.68 39.40 -20.74
CA TYR A 67 7.78 37.97 -20.91
C TYR A 67 7.12 37.22 -19.76
N LYS A 68 6.79 35.98 -20.03
CA LYS A 68 6.36 35.03 -19.03
C LYS A 68 7.41 33.95 -18.90
N VAL A 69 8.15 33.96 -17.78
CA VAL A 69 9.12 32.90 -17.44
C VAL A 69 8.37 31.68 -16.99
N GLN A 70 8.74 30.53 -17.50
CA GLN A 70 8.24 29.23 -17.05
C GLN A 70 9.40 28.33 -16.64
N ILE A 71 9.21 27.64 -15.51
CA ILE A 71 10.13 26.63 -15.00
C ILE A 71 9.42 25.29 -15.01
N VAL A 72 10.08 24.29 -15.60
CA VAL A 72 9.64 22.90 -15.64
C VAL A 72 10.78 22.04 -15.14
N ALA A 73 10.53 21.25 -14.12
CA ALA A 73 11.48 20.24 -13.62
C ALA A 73 10.71 18.97 -13.30
N ASP A 74 11.34 17.83 -13.55
CA ASP A 74 10.75 16.52 -13.24
C ASP A 74 10.51 16.40 -11.74
N GLY A 75 9.28 16.03 -11.36
CA GLY A 75 8.90 15.92 -9.95
C GLY A 75 8.43 17.23 -9.30
N PHE A 76 8.34 18.34 -10.03
CA PHE A 76 7.97 19.63 -9.47
C PHE A 76 6.80 20.29 -10.21
N GLN A 77 6.05 21.12 -9.49
CA GLN A 77 4.99 21.93 -10.10
C GLN A 77 5.60 22.96 -11.03
N THR A 78 5.07 23.06 -12.26
CA THR A 78 5.43 24.11 -13.20
C THR A 78 5.08 25.48 -12.62
N LEU A 79 6.06 26.34 -12.47
CA LEU A 79 5.86 27.72 -12.07
C LEU A 79 5.90 28.66 -13.29
N LYS A 80 5.10 29.74 -13.23
CA LYS A 80 5.08 30.80 -14.24
C LYS A 80 5.10 32.14 -13.52
N LYS A 81 5.92 33.08 -14.01
CA LYS A 81 6.01 34.45 -13.50
C LYS A 81 6.14 35.44 -14.63
N ASN A 82 5.38 36.53 -14.57
CA ASN A 82 5.52 37.62 -15.52
C ASN A 82 6.72 38.48 -15.16
N ILE A 83 7.54 38.86 -16.12
CA ILE A 83 8.66 39.77 -15.98
C ILE A 83 8.63 40.83 -17.08
N THR A 84 9.15 42.01 -16.76
CA THR A 84 9.42 43.08 -17.74
C THR A 84 10.91 43.21 -17.83
N VAL A 85 11.46 42.99 -19.01
CA VAL A 85 12.90 43.11 -19.31
C VAL A 85 13.13 44.45 -19.92
N LYS A 86 14.00 45.29 -19.32
CA LYS A 86 14.46 46.57 -19.87
C LYS A 86 15.87 46.43 -20.44
N SER A 87 16.22 47.30 -21.34
CA SER A 87 17.55 47.30 -21.94
C SER A 87 18.63 47.50 -20.88
N ASN A 88 19.72 46.70 -20.94
CA ASN A 88 20.84 46.70 -19.99
C ASN A 88 20.47 46.40 -18.53
N GLU A 89 19.50 45.54 -18.30
CA GLU A 89 19.08 45.13 -16.96
C GLU A 89 19.48 43.69 -16.68
N ASN A 90 20.12 43.46 -15.53
CA ASN A 90 20.34 42.11 -15.00
C ASN A 90 19.25 41.77 -14.00
N ILE A 91 18.34 40.86 -14.37
CA ILE A 91 17.21 40.43 -13.55
C ILE A 91 17.66 39.20 -12.77
N ILE A 92 17.55 39.24 -11.44
CA ILE A 92 17.73 38.08 -10.57
C ILE A 92 16.32 37.61 -10.15
N LEU A 93 16.01 36.34 -10.42
CA LEU A 93 14.70 35.79 -10.14
C LEU A 93 14.83 34.36 -9.63
N ASP A 94 14.59 34.20 -8.34
CA ASP A 94 14.61 32.89 -7.71
C ASP A 94 13.23 32.25 -7.71
N PHE A 95 13.22 30.89 -7.77
CA PHE A 95 12.00 30.10 -7.77
C PHE A 95 12.11 28.99 -6.74
N GLU A 96 11.07 28.85 -5.91
CA GLU A 96 10.90 27.72 -5.03
C GLU A 96 9.83 26.81 -5.62
N LEU A 97 10.25 25.63 -6.06
CA LEU A 97 9.40 24.62 -6.65
C LEU A 97 8.77 23.77 -5.55
N SER A 98 7.48 23.54 -5.66
CA SER A 98 6.79 22.55 -4.84
C SER A 98 6.85 21.19 -5.52
N ASN A 99 7.10 20.13 -4.77
CA ASN A 99 7.05 18.75 -5.27
C ASN A 99 5.69 18.48 -5.92
N THR A 100 5.70 17.90 -7.12
CA THR A 100 4.50 17.29 -7.68
C THR A 100 4.37 15.88 -7.11
N GLU A 101 3.13 15.34 -7.10
CA GLU A 101 2.89 13.91 -6.87
C GLU A 101 3.42 13.03 -8.02
N ASN A 102 4.48 13.45 -8.72
CA ASN A 102 5.00 12.65 -9.82
C ASN A 102 5.71 11.41 -9.27
N GLN A 103 4.96 10.32 -9.19
CA GLN A 103 5.39 9.02 -8.66
C GLN A 103 6.59 8.42 -9.42
N LEU A 104 6.94 8.95 -10.60
CA LEU A 104 7.92 8.32 -11.49
C LEU A 104 9.39 8.55 -11.09
N ASN A 105 9.73 9.63 -10.39
CA ASN A 105 11.11 9.97 -10.03
C ASN A 105 11.51 9.66 -8.58
N GLU A 106 10.62 9.01 -7.82
CA GLU A 106 10.87 8.68 -6.43
C GLU A 106 11.94 7.57 -6.27
N VAL A 107 12.63 7.59 -5.13
CA VAL A 107 13.57 6.53 -4.75
C VAL A 107 12.80 5.38 -4.14
N VAL A 108 13.03 4.17 -4.64
CA VAL A 108 12.41 2.94 -4.17
C VAL A 108 13.44 1.96 -3.64
N VAL A 109 13.04 1.11 -2.72
CA VAL A 109 13.89 0.07 -2.14
C VAL A 109 13.31 -1.34 -2.30
N SER A 110 12.00 -1.46 -2.47
CA SER A 110 11.28 -2.75 -2.38
C SER A 110 11.57 -3.69 -3.54
N GLY A 111 11.93 -3.17 -4.71
CA GLY A 111 12.20 -4.01 -5.89
C GLY A 111 13.51 -4.79 -5.82
N THR A 112 14.55 -4.23 -5.20
CA THR A 112 15.93 -4.75 -5.25
C THR A 112 16.64 -4.78 -3.89
N LEU A 113 16.00 -4.38 -2.78
CA LEU A 113 16.58 -4.12 -1.45
C LEU A 113 17.67 -3.03 -1.47
N LYS A 114 17.76 -2.25 -2.53
CA LYS A 114 18.67 -1.13 -2.71
C LYS A 114 17.90 0.13 -3.05
N ALA A 115 18.35 1.27 -2.53
CA ALA A 115 17.76 2.56 -2.86
C ALA A 115 18.14 2.96 -4.30
N VAL A 116 17.15 2.92 -5.19
CA VAL A 116 17.32 3.29 -6.61
C VAL A 116 16.16 4.19 -7.06
N LYS A 117 16.38 5.05 -8.04
CA LYS A 117 15.29 5.79 -8.67
C LYS A 117 14.30 4.80 -9.27
N ARG A 118 13.00 5.02 -9.10
CA ARG A 118 11.93 4.11 -9.60
C ARG A 118 12.11 3.75 -11.08
N LEU A 119 12.43 4.74 -11.92
CA LEU A 119 12.66 4.52 -13.34
C LEU A 119 13.94 3.71 -13.61
N GLU A 120 14.91 3.72 -12.70
CA GLU A 120 16.15 2.96 -12.82
C GLU A 120 16.04 1.52 -12.31
N SER A 121 15.03 1.21 -11.52
CA SER A 121 14.77 -0.15 -11.05
C SER A 121 14.46 -1.09 -12.22
N ALA A 122 15.07 -2.28 -12.21
CA ALA A 122 14.73 -3.36 -13.14
C ALA A 122 13.35 -3.98 -12.82
N VAL A 123 12.88 -3.82 -11.60
CA VAL A 123 11.59 -4.33 -11.12
C VAL A 123 10.58 -3.18 -11.05
N PRO A 124 9.36 -3.34 -11.56
CA PRO A 124 8.30 -2.35 -11.41
C PRO A 124 7.96 -2.15 -9.92
N VAL A 125 7.94 -0.91 -9.46
CA VAL A 125 7.51 -0.51 -8.12
C VAL A 125 6.58 0.68 -8.25
N GLU A 126 5.37 0.55 -7.75
CA GLU A 126 4.46 1.68 -7.60
C GLU A 126 4.73 2.38 -6.28
N VAL A 127 4.61 3.70 -6.26
CA VAL A 127 4.88 4.51 -5.07
C VAL A 127 3.72 5.45 -4.81
N TYR A 128 3.23 5.47 -3.58
CA TYR A 128 2.14 6.33 -3.16
C TYR A 128 2.60 7.19 -1.98
N SER A 129 2.56 8.50 -2.17
CA SER A 129 2.94 9.48 -1.14
C SER A 129 1.80 9.70 -0.13
N PRO A 130 2.09 10.28 1.05
CA PRO A 130 1.05 10.66 2.00
C PRO A 130 0.01 11.62 1.43
N ILE A 131 0.39 12.47 0.46
CA ILE A 131 -0.53 13.40 -0.20
C ILE A 131 -1.64 12.65 -0.92
N PHE A 132 -1.34 11.51 -1.53
CA PHE A 132 -2.34 10.67 -2.18
C PHE A 132 -3.40 10.18 -1.18
N PHE A 133 -2.97 9.72 0.00
CA PHE A 133 -3.87 9.19 1.04
C PHE A 133 -4.64 10.29 1.78
N LYS A 134 -4.09 11.51 1.86
CA LYS A 134 -4.75 12.67 2.46
C LYS A 134 -6.03 13.11 1.73
N LYS A 135 -6.22 12.73 0.47
CA LYS A 135 -7.38 13.07 -0.36
C LYS A 135 -8.66 12.32 0.03
N ASN A 136 -8.51 11.21 0.75
CA ASN A 136 -9.58 10.42 1.32
C ASN A 136 -9.14 9.94 2.70
N PRO A 137 -9.34 10.73 3.77
CA PRO A 137 -8.84 10.40 5.09
C PRO A 137 -9.51 9.14 5.62
N THR A 138 -8.69 8.22 6.12
CA THR A 138 -9.12 6.92 6.64
C THR A 138 -8.48 6.65 7.99
N ALA A 139 -9.13 5.82 8.80
CA ALA A 139 -8.64 5.44 10.11
C ALA A 139 -7.48 4.43 10.09
N SER A 140 -7.22 3.83 8.91
CA SER A 140 -6.18 2.83 8.74
C SER A 140 -5.57 2.87 7.33
N ILE A 141 -4.34 2.37 7.20
CA ILE A 141 -3.69 2.17 5.89
C ILE A 141 -4.46 1.12 5.06
N TYR A 142 -5.04 0.11 5.72
CA TYR A 142 -5.88 -0.88 5.06
C TYR A 142 -6.98 -0.23 4.21
N GLU A 143 -7.79 0.67 4.80
CA GLU A 143 -8.83 1.38 4.07
C GLU A 143 -8.28 2.36 3.01
N ALA A 144 -7.13 2.99 3.31
CA ALA A 144 -6.52 3.95 2.41
C ALA A 144 -6.13 3.33 1.05
N LEU A 145 -5.78 2.04 1.04
CA LEU A 145 -5.38 1.30 -0.16
C LEU A 145 -6.54 1.05 -1.15
N GLN A 146 -7.79 1.29 -0.78
CA GLN A 146 -8.94 1.13 -1.69
C GLN A 146 -8.89 2.01 -2.96
N ASN A 147 -8.09 3.08 -2.95
CA ASN A 147 -7.92 3.99 -4.09
C ASN A 147 -6.71 3.61 -4.97
N VAL A 148 -6.00 2.53 -4.65
CA VAL A 148 -4.85 2.02 -5.39
C VAL A 148 -5.33 1.02 -6.44
N ASN A 149 -5.07 1.28 -7.71
CA ASN A 149 -5.48 0.39 -8.80
C ASN A 149 -4.90 -1.02 -8.65
N GLY A 150 -5.72 -2.06 -8.80
CA GLY A 150 -5.35 -3.47 -8.67
C GLY A 150 -5.01 -3.88 -7.23
N VAL A 151 -5.32 -3.04 -6.23
CA VAL A 151 -5.24 -3.36 -4.81
C VAL A 151 -6.61 -3.15 -4.19
N ARG A 152 -7.14 -4.18 -3.55
CA ARG A 152 -8.47 -4.13 -2.96
C ARG A 152 -8.43 -4.60 -1.50
N PRO A 153 -8.79 -3.73 -0.53
CA PRO A 153 -9.20 -4.18 0.79
C PRO A 153 -10.50 -4.99 0.66
N GLN A 154 -10.43 -6.28 0.94
CA GLN A 154 -11.57 -7.19 0.93
C GLN A 154 -12.00 -7.47 2.35
N LEU A 155 -13.29 -7.32 2.64
CA LEU A 155 -13.89 -7.80 3.88
C LEU A 155 -14.17 -9.30 3.76
N ASN A 156 -13.85 -10.06 4.80
CA ASN A 156 -14.03 -11.50 4.87
C ASN A 156 -15.10 -11.89 5.91
N CYS A 157 -15.49 -10.94 6.76
CA CYS A 157 -16.51 -11.14 7.77
C CYS A 157 -17.41 -9.90 7.86
N GLY A 158 -18.69 -10.07 7.71
CA GLY A 158 -19.69 -8.99 7.75
C GLY A 158 -19.92 -8.43 9.16
N VAL A 159 -19.76 -9.24 10.21
CA VAL A 159 -20.00 -8.85 11.59
C VAL A 159 -18.79 -8.16 12.21
N CYS A 160 -17.61 -8.81 12.18
CA CYS A 160 -16.40 -8.25 12.79
C CYS A 160 -15.64 -7.26 11.91
N ASN A 161 -16.07 -7.05 10.65
CA ASN A 161 -15.43 -6.18 9.65
C ASN A 161 -13.92 -6.42 9.54
N THR A 162 -13.50 -7.67 9.60
CA THR A 162 -12.12 -8.07 9.33
C THR A 162 -11.95 -8.41 7.86
N GLY A 163 -10.74 -8.21 7.36
CA GLY A 163 -10.44 -8.49 5.96
C GLY A 163 -8.94 -8.43 5.68
N ASP A 164 -8.59 -8.67 4.44
CA ASP A 164 -7.23 -8.69 3.95
C ASP A 164 -7.06 -7.84 2.68
N ILE A 165 -5.85 -7.80 2.12
CA ILE A 165 -5.57 -6.98 0.93
C ILE A 165 -5.31 -7.89 -0.26
N HIS A 166 -6.18 -7.83 -1.24
CA HIS A 166 -6.00 -8.50 -2.52
C HIS A 166 -5.13 -7.66 -3.47
N ILE A 167 -4.16 -8.29 -4.13
CA ILE A 167 -3.38 -7.69 -5.22
C ILE A 167 -3.67 -8.45 -6.51
N ASN A 168 -4.19 -7.75 -7.53
CA ASN A 168 -4.57 -8.33 -8.82
C ASN A 168 -5.52 -9.54 -8.68
N GLY A 169 -6.44 -9.47 -7.70
CA GLY A 169 -7.38 -10.53 -7.39
C GLY A 169 -6.78 -11.76 -6.70
N LEU A 170 -5.51 -11.71 -6.29
CA LEU A 170 -4.92 -12.69 -5.37
C LEU A 170 -5.19 -12.26 -3.94
N GLU A 171 -5.64 -13.21 -3.13
CA GLU A 171 -6.04 -13.05 -1.73
C GLU A 171 -4.88 -12.54 -0.87
N GLY A 172 -5.19 -11.94 0.28
CA GLY A 172 -4.24 -11.34 1.20
C GLY A 172 -3.07 -12.23 1.64
N PRO A 173 -3.27 -13.53 1.88
CA PRO A 173 -2.17 -14.44 2.20
C PRO A 173 -1.05 -14.53 1.16
N TYR A 174 -1.28 -14.10 -0.08
CA TYR A 174 -0.26 -14.01 -1.14
C TYR A 174 0.44 -12.66 -1.21
N THR A 175 0.06 -11.73 -0.32
CA THR A 175 0.59 -10.37 -0.26
C THR A 175 1.46 -10.20 0.98
N LEU A 176 2.78 -10.02 0.79
CA LEU A 176 3.68 -9.74 1.90
C LEU A 176 3.60 -8.27 2.30
N VAL A 177 3.35 -8.00 3.58
CA VAL A 177 3.38 -6.63 4.12
C VAL A 177 4.63 -6.40 4.95
N LEU A 178 5.31 -5.29 4.64
CA LEU A 178 6.57 -4.88 5.27
C LEU A 178 6.41 -3.50 5.92
N ILE A 179 7.17 -3.24 6.98
CA ILE A 179 7.47 -1.90 7.48
C ILE A 179 8.97 -1.67 7.41
N ASP A 180 9.39 -0.61 6.73
CA ASP A 180 10.80 -0.29 6.49
C ASP A 180 11.61 -1.49 5.92
N GLY A 181 10.98 -2.30 5.07
CA GLY A 181 11.58 -3.48 4.44
C GLY A 181 11.61 -4.73 5.30
N MET A 182 11.06 -4.69 6.53
CA MET A 182 11.06 -5.84 7.45
C MET A 182 9.71 -6.56 7.41
N PRO A 183 9.70 -7.90 7.26
CA PRO A 183 8.49 -8.70 7.29
C PRO A 183 7.96 -8.78 8.73
N ILE A 184 6.92 -8.03 9.00
CA ILE A 184 6.28 -8.02 10.32
C ILE A 184 4.84 -8.51 10.26
N VAL A 185 4.29 -8.62 9.06
CA VAL A 185 2.92 -9.04 8.82
C VAL A 185 2.94 -10.43 8.20
N SER A 186 2.45 -11.41 8.92
CA SER A 186 2.31 -12.81 8.52
C SER A 186 1.24 -13.47 9.39
N SER A 187 0.48 -14.40 8.85
CA SER A 187 -0.58 -15.11 9.57
C SER A 187 -1.57 -14.15 10.27
N LEU A 188 -1.76 -14.22 11.59
CA LEU A 188 -2.65 -13.32 12.35
C LEU A 188 -2.46 -11.83 12.02
N SER A 189 -1.26 -11.43 11.67
CA SER A 189 -0.95 -10.05 11.31
C SER A 189 -1.48 -9.62 9.96
N THR A 190 -1.78 -10.54 9.06
CA THR A 190 -2.33 -10.22 7.72
C THR A 190 -3.65 -9.48 7.86
N VAL A 191 -4.45 -9.90 8.85
CA VAL A 191 -5.75 -9.30 9.14
C VAL A 191 -5.64 -8.06 10.05
N TYR A 192 -4.77 -8.11 11.09
CA TYR A 192 -4.76 -7.09 12.16
C TYR A 192 -3.52 -6.19 12.15
N GLY A 193 -2.49 -6.52 11.40
CA GLY A 193 -1.19 -5.83 11.46
C GLY A 193 -1.13 -4.44 10.83
N LEU A 194 -2.02 -4.15 9.88
CA LEU A 194 -2.09 -2.84 9.19
C LEU A 194 -2.85 -1.79 9.99
N SER A 195 -3.64 -2.20 10.96
CA SER A 195 -4.34 -1.28 11.85
C SER A 195 -3.36 -0.56 12.77
N GLY A 196 -3.62 0.71 13.05
CA GLY A 196 -2.87 1.49 14.01
C GLY A 196 -1.45 1.89 13.59
N ILE A 197 -1.10 1.85 12.32
CA ILE A 197 0.09 2.55 11.82
C ILE A 197 -0.30 4.02 11.66
N PRO A 198 0.32 4.96 12.42
CA PRO A 198 -0.04 6.36 12.31
C PRO A 198 0.25 6.90 10.91
N ASN A 199 -0.77 7.37 10.19
CA ASN A 199 -0.61 7.92 8.84
C ASN A 199 0.38 9.10 8.81
N SER A 200 0.44 9.87 9.90
CA SER A 200 1.37 10.97 10.06
C SER A 200 2.85 10.56 10.01
N LEU A 201 3.16 9.29 10.28
CA LEU A 201 4.53 8.76 10.27
C LEU A 201 4.93 8.09 8.95
N VAL A 202 3.99 7.87 8.06
CA VAL A 202 4.29 7.28 6.75
C VAL A 202 4.99 8.31 5.86
N GLU A 203 6.09 7.91 5.23
CA GLU A 203 6.78 8.70 4.20
C GLU A 203 6.26 8.35 2.80
N ARG A 204 6.07 7.07 2.53
CA ARG A 204 5.48 6.54 1.29
C ARG A 204 5.10 5.07 1.47
N ILE A 205 4.26 4.58 0.56
CA ILE A 205 3.97 3.16 0.42
C ILE A 205 4.49 2.70 -0.94
N GLU A 206 5.34 1.67 -0.94
CA GLU A 206 5.86 1.03 -2.14
C GLU A 206 5.12 -0.28 -2.37
N ILE A 207 4.62 -0.49 -3.60
CA ILE A 207 3.89 -1.69 -3.98
C ILE A 207 4.60 -2.37 -5.15
N VAL A 208 4.96 -3.63 -4.98
CA VAL A 208 5.48 -4.48 -6.05
C VAL A 208 4.41 -5.50 -6.40
N LYS A 209 3.90 -5.47 -7.62
CA LYS A 209 2.93 -6.43 -8.14
C LYS A 209 3.67 -7.50 -8.94
N GLY A 210 3.80 -8.69 -8.36
CA GLY A 210 4.53 -9.79 -8.95
C GLY A 210 5.54 -10.46 -8.01
N PRO A 211 6.35 -11.41 -8.49
CA PRO A 211 7.16 -12.27 -7.64
C PRO A 211 8.27 -11.50 -6.93
N ALA A 212 8.30 -11.56 -5.62
CA ALA A 212 9.33 -10.98 -4.77
C ALA A 212 9.97 -12.01 -3.79
N SER A 213 9.57 -13.28 -3.89
CA SER A 213 10.04 -14.34 -2.97
C SER A 213 11.55 -14.58 -3.03
N SER A 214 12.22 -14.30 -4.14
CA SER A 214 13.68 -14.42 -4.25
C SER A 214 14.46 -13.49 -3.31
N LEU A 215 13.85 -12.40 -2.84
CA LEU A 215 14.46 -11.48 -1.86
C LEU A 215 13.85 -11.64 -0.48
N TYR A 216 12.53 -11.79 -0.40
CA TYR A 216 11.78 -11.72 0.83
C TYR A 216 11.33 -13.08 1.38
N GLY A 217 11.44 -14.15 0.57
CA GLY A 217 11.05 -15.51 0.96
C GLY A 217 9.55 -15.76 0.83
N SER A 218 8.98 -16.52 1.77
CA SER A 218 7.58 -16.91 1.79
C SER A 218 6.61 -15.73 1.76
N GLU A 219 5.41 -15.94 1.20
CA GLU A 219 4.27 -15.00 1.15
C GLU A 219 4.38 -13.89 0.09
N ALA A 220 5.57 -13.57 -0.44
CA ALA A 220 5.75 -12.59 -1.50
C ALA A 220 5.43 -13.16 -2.89
N VAL A 221 4.28 -13.80 -3.05
CA VAL A 221 3.86 -14.53 -4.26
C VAL A 221 3.13 -13.60 -5.23
N GLY A 222 2.04 -12.97 -4.78
CA GLY A 222 1.24 -12.03 -5.55
C GLY A 222 1.87 -10.64 -5.61
N GLY A 223 2.68 -10.33 -4.61
CA GLY A 223 3.36 -9.05 -4.49
C GLY A 223 3.72 -8.69 -3.05
N LEU A 224 4.12 -7.45 -2.88
CA LEU A 224 4.38 -6.90 -1.54
C LEU A 224 3.93 -5.45 -1.43
N ILE A 225 3.61 -5.06 -0.20
CA ILE A 225 3.32 -3.69 0.22
C ILE A 225 4.33 -3.32 1.29
N ASN A 226 5.16 -2.32 1.02
CA ASN A 226 6.17 -1.86 1.97
C ASN A 226 5.83 -0.45 2.45
N ILE A 227 5.54 -0.30 3.72
CA ILE A 227 5.25 0.96 4.38
C ILE A 227 6.57 1.56 4.84
N ILE A 228 7.04 2.58 4.14
CA ILE A 228 8.25 3.30 4.51
C ILE A 228 7.87 4.41 5.49
N THR A 229 8.44 4.37 6.68
CA THR A 229 8.20 5.38 7.72
C THR A 229 9.20 6.53 7.60
N LYS A 230 8.77 7.74 7.98
CA LYS A 230 9.59 8.95 7.94
C LYS A 230 10.93 8.77 8.64
N ASN A 231 11.96 9.34 8.05
CA ASN A 231 13.23 9.46 8.75
C ASN A 231 13.09 10.52 9.87
N PRO A 232 13.40 10.21 11.14
CA PRO A 232 13.32 11.16 12.24
C PRO A 232 14.03 12.49 11.96
N THR A 233 15.15 12.49 11.26
CA THR A 233 15.91 13.72 10.97
C THR A 233 15.13 14.71 10.09
N ASN A 234 14.30 14.20 9.17
CA ASN A 234 13.55 15.00 8.19
C ASN A 234 12.08 15.20 8.62
N ALA A 235 11.65 14.58 9.71
CA ALA A 235 10.28 14.70 10.20
C ALA A 235 10.00 16.12 10.73
N PRO A 236 8.73 16.60 10.69
CA PRO A 236 8.31 17.82 11.36
C PRO A 236 8.60 17.75 12.87
N LEU A 237 8.78 18.91 13.51
CA LEU A 237 8.91 18.97 14.98
C LEU A 237 7.66 18.44 15.66
N PHE A 238 6.49 18.83 15.13
CA PHE A 238 5.19 18.34 15.60
C PHE A 238 4.24 18.21 14.41
N SER A 239 3.43 17.16 14.41
CA SER A 239 2.33 16.96 13.47
C SER A 239 1.11 16.40 14.20
N ALA A 240 -0.07 16.86 13.83
CA ALA A 240 -1.34 16.33 14.30
C ALA A 240 -2.30 16.23 13.12
N ASP A 241 -3.06 15.14 13.04
CA ASP A 241 -4.19 14.97 12.11
C ASP A 241 -5.36 14.40 12.90
N VAL A 242 -6.44 15.15 12.97
CA VAL A 242 -7.64 14.76 13.72
C VAL A 242 -8.84 14.89 12.82
N PHE A 243 -9.63 13.83 12.70
CA PHE A 243 -10.91 13.90 11.99
C PHE A 243 -12.00 13.11 12.69
N SER A 244 -13.24 13.51 12.42
CA SER A 244 -14.42 12.76 12.83
C SER A 244 -15.43 12.73 11.69
N THR A 245 -16.25 11.67 11.65
CA THR A 245 -17.34 11.50 10.68
C THR A 245 -18.70 11.79 11.34
N SER A 246 -19.74 11.93 10.52
CA SER A 246 -21.12 12.05 11.03
C SER A 246 -21.61 10.81 11.80
N TRP A 247 -20.91 9.68 11.67
CA TRP A 247 -21.12 8.48 12.46
C TRP A 247 -20.33 8.48 13.77
N LEU A 248 -19.61 9.56 14.06
CA LEU A 248 -18.72 9.72 15.22
C LEU A 248 -17.51 8.78 15.25
N GLU A 249 -17.10 8.29 14.07
CA GLU A 249 -15.77 7.69 13.93
C GLU A 249 -14.73 8.78 14.14
N THR A 250 -13.90 8.67 15.15
CA THR A 250 -12.89 9.68 15.49
C THR A 250 -11.49 9.09 15.40
N ASN A 251 -10.63 9.70 14.63
CA ASN A 251 -9.22 9.33 14.48
C ASN A 251 -8.31 10.50 14.90
N ILE A 252 -7.28 10.19 15.66
CA ILE A 252 -6.27 11.14 16.13
C ILE A 252 -4.89 10.56 15.82
N ASP A 253 -4.12 11.24 14.97
CA ASP A 253 -2.73 10.94 14.68
C ASP A 253 -1.83 12.05 15.18
N LEU A 254 -0.86 11.73 16.03
CA LEU A 254 0.14 12.68 16.51
C LEU A 254 1.54 12.21 16.16
N GLY A 255 2.41 13.15 15.81
CA GLY A 255 3.83 12.91 15.57
C GLY A 255 4.70 13.96 16.22
N VAL A 256 5.75 13.54 16.93
CA VAL A 256 6.69 14.45 17.62
C VAL A 256 8.12 14.03 17.32
N LYS A 257 8.91 14.96 16.81
CA LYS A 257 10.35 14.79 16.61
C LYS A 257 11.11 15.30 17.86
N LEU A 258 12.02 14.48 18.33
CA LEU A 258 12.88 14.81 19.49
C LEU A 258 14.35 14.64 19.08
N ASN A 259 15.16 15.65 19.32
CA ASN A 259 16.61 15.54 19.24
C ASN A 259 17.14 15.10 20.62
N VAL A 260 17.79 13.94 20.68
CA VAL A 260 18.29 13.35 21.93
C VAL A 260 19.80 13.41 21.94
N GLY A 261 20.33 14.40 22.63
CA GLY A 261 21.76 14.73 22.59
C GLY A 261 22.19 15.19 21.18
N LYS A 262 23.46 14.96 20.84
CA LYS A 262 24.05 15.41 19.56
C LYS A 262 24.02 14.36 18.44
N LYS A 263 23.65 13.12 18.73
CA LYS A 263 23.83 11.99 17.80
C LYS A 263 22.59 11.12 17.59
N ALA A 264 21.49 11.45 18.23
CA ALA A 264 20.26 10.67 18.09
C ALA A 264 19.06 11.57 17.85
N THR A 265 18.19 11.17 16.94
CA THR A 265 16.90 11.79 16.69
C THR A 265 15.82 10.72 16.79
N ALA A 266 14.79 11.01 17.55
CA ALA A 266 13.63 10.15 17.71
C ALA A 266 12.39 10.77 17.05
N LEU A 267 11.54 9.94 16.50
CA LEU A 267 10.20 10.27 16.04
C LEU A 267 9.22 9.43 16.85
N LEU A 268 8.38 10.09 17.63
CA LEU A 268 7.30 9.46 18.38
C LEU A 268 5.99 9.66 17.66
N GLY A 269 5.14 8.65 17.64
CA GLY A 269 3.82 8.69 17.03
C GLY A 269 2.77 8.02 17.91
N LEU A 270 1.58 8.60 17.89
CA LEU A 270 0.38 8.07 18.51
C LEU A 270 -0.71 8.00 17.46
N ASN A 271 -1.40 6.87 17.36
CA ASN A 271 -2.70 6.77 16.70
C ASN A 271 -3.74 6.35 17.74
N TYR A 272 -4.84 7.06 17.80
CA TYR A 272 -6.02 6.69 18.57
C TYR A 272 -7.23 6.72 17.65
N PHE A 273 -7.96 5.62 17.62
CA PHE A 273 -9.21 5.50 16.87
C PHE A 273 -10.32 5.03 17.77
N LYS A 274 -11.47 5.69 17.69
CA LYS A 274 -12.66 5.33 18.45
C LYS A 274 -13.90 5.39 17.58
N TYR A 275 -14.67 4.30 17.63
CA TYR A 275 -16.04 4.23 17.13
C TYR A 275 -16.86 3.37 18.07
N ASN A 276 -17.99 3.89 18.57
CA ASN A 276 -18.83 3.22 19.57
C ASN A 276 -20.34 3.37 19.33
N GLN A 277 -20.73 3.71 18.08
CA GLN A 277 -22.15 3.84 17.74
C GLN A 277 -22.67 2.49 17.16
N LYS A 278 -23.67 1.94 17.81
CA LYS A 278 -24.37 0.74 17.31
C LYS A 278 -25.42 1.16 16.28
N ILE A 279 -24.97 1.38 15.04
CA ILE A 279 -25.83 1.75 13.92
C ILE A 279 -26.28 0.47 13.22
N ASP A 280 -27.58 0.37 12.97
CA ASP A 280 -28.27 -0.68 12.24
C ASP A 280 -29.26 0.01 11.29
N ASN A 281 -28.81 0.31 10.07
CA ASN A 281 -29.62 1.02 9.07
C ASN A 281 -30.51 0.09 8.24
N ASP A 282 -30.23 -1.20 8.26
CA ASP A 282 -30.99 -2.20 7.50
C ASP A 282 -32.03 -2.94 8.34
N ASN A 283 -32.03 -2.70 9.64
CA ASN A 283 -32.92 -3.31 10.60
C ASN A 283 -32.81 -4.85 10.64
N ASP A 284 -31.56 -5.35 10.45
CA ASP A 284 -31.29 -6.78 10.59
C ASP A 284 -30.97 -7.18 12.05
N GLY A 285 -30.92 -6.19 12.95
CA GLY A 285 -30.61 -6.38 14.36
C GLY A 285 -29.13 -6.36 14.69
N PHE A 286 -28.23 -6.23 13.71
CA PHE A 286 -26.78 -6.23 13.86
C PHE A 286 -26.18 -4.85 13.62
N THR A 287 -24.98 -4.63 14.14
CA THR A 287 -24.22 -3.42 13.86
C THR A 287 -23.72 -3.43 12.41
N ASP A 288 -24.00 -2.37 11.63
CA ASP A 288 -23.56 -2.22 10.24
C ASP A 288 -22.04 -2.32 10.10
N ILE A 289 -21.31 -1.81 11.09
CA ILE A 289 -19.87 -1.91 11.22
C ILE A 289 -19.47 -2.21 12.66
N SER A 290 -18.31 -2.84 12.82
CA SER A 290 -17.80 -3.15 14.15
C SER A 290 -17.39 -1.90 14.91
N LEU A 291 -17.75 -1.84 16.19
CA LEU A 291 -17.22 -0.87 17.14
C LEU A 291 -15.73 -1.12 17.33
N SER A 292 -14.93 -0.08 17.55
CA SER A 292 -13.50 -0.23 17.80
C SER A 292 -12.98 0.87 18.73
N ASP A 293 -12.14 0.47 19.67
CA ASP A 293 -11.33 1.36 20.52
C ASP A 293 -9.88 0.88 20.37
N ARG A 294 -9.07 1.66 19.65
CA ARG A 294 -7.70 1.28 19.31
C ARG A 294 -6.71 2.38 19.67
N ILE A 295 -5.64 1.98 20.34
CA ILE A 295 -4.48 2.83 20.59
C ILE A 295 -3.22 2.16 20.04
N SER A 296 -2.40 2.93 19.35
CA SER A 296 -1.09 2.52 18.86
C SER A 296 -0.03 3.57 19.18
N LEU A 297 1.08 3.10 19.73
CA LEU A 297 2.27 3.91 19.96
C LEU A 297 3.38 3.43 19.04
N PHE A 298 4.06 4.36 18.40
CA PHE A 298 5.20 4.09 17.53
C PHE A 298 6.36 4.99 17.92
N GLN A 299 7.56 4.45 17.92
CA GLN A 299 8.78 5.24 18.05
C GLN A 299 9.84 4.72 17.06
N LYS A 300 10.54 5.65 16.42
CA LYS A 300 11.69 5.35 15.55
C LYS A 300 12.86 6.23 15.93
N TRP A 301 14.02 5.62 16.02
CA TRP A 301 15.27 6.28 16.36
C TRP A 301 16.25 6.17 15.20
N THR A 302 16.94 7.25 14.91
CA THR A 302 18.07 7.29 13.96
C THR A 302 19.29 7.83 14.70
N PHE A 303 20.41 7.15 14.53
CA PHE A 303 21.67 7.49 15.19
C PHE A 303 22.70 7.95 14.16
N GLU A 304 23.27 9.12 14.39
CA GLU A 304 24.38 9.63 13.59
C GLU A 304 25.66 8.83 13.88
N ARG A 305 26.27 8.30 12.84
CA ARG A 305 27.46 7.47 12.93
C ARG A 305 28.53 7.97 11.96
N LYS A 306 29.78 7.61 12.24
CA LYS A 306 30.90 7.91 11.33
C LYS A 306 30.59 7.38 9.93
N GLU A 307 30.99 8.12 8.90
CA GLU A 307 30.78 7.79 7.49
C GLU A 307 29.29 7.65 7.10
N ASN A 308 28.39 8.32 7.81
CA ASN A 308 26.95 8.26 7.60
C ASN A 308 26.38 6.83 7.59
N ARG A 309 27.03 5.89 8.30
CA ARG A 309 26.55 4.51 8.37
C ARG A 309 25.19 4.43 9.04
N LEU A 310 24.27 3.71 8.41
CA LEU A 310 22.91 3.59 8.88
C LEU A 310 22.84 2.87 10.25
N PHE A 311 22.08 3.44 11.16
CA PHE A 311 21.56 2.78 12.35
C PHE A 311 20.18 3.36 12.67
N THR A 312 19.16 2.52 12.51
CA THR A 312 17.79 2.84 12.88
C THR A 312 17.21 1.70 13.72
N ILE A 313 16.36 2.07 14.66
CA ILE A 313 15.55 1.12 15.44
C ILE A 313 14.17 1.71 15.62
N ALA A 314 13.13 0.90 15.48
CA ALA A 314 11.76 1.30 15.69
C ALA A 314 11.03 0.26 16.56
N ALA A 315 10.09 0.73 17.38
CA ALA A 315 9.21 -0.10 18.17
C ALA A 315 7.77 0.37 18.01
N ARG A 316 6.82 -0.56 17.97
CA ARG A 316 5.39 -0.29 17.94
C ARG A 316 4.66 -1.15 18.96
N GLY A 317 3.68 -0.54 19.64
CA GLY A 317 2.73 -1.24 20.51
C GLY A 317 1.31 -0.92 20.07
N VAL A 318 0.44 -1.93 19.97
CA VAL A 318 -0.97 -1.78 19.57
C VAL A 318 -1.86 -2.53 20.55
N TYR A 319 -2.94 -1.88 20.94
CA TYR A 319 -4.08 -2.50 21.60
C TYR A 319 -5.36 -2.14 20.88
N GLU A 320 -6.22 -3.12 20.63
CA GLU A 320 -7.53 -2.91 20.03
C GLU A 320 -8.59 -3.76 20.74
N ASP A 321 -9.72 -3.14 21.08
CA ASP A 321 -10.98 -3.75 21.50
C ASP A 321 -11.99 -3.54 20.39
N ARG A 322 -12.37 -4.62 19.70
CA ARG A 322 -13.31 -4.61 18.57
C ARG A 322 -14.54 -5.46 18.90
N PHE A 323 -15.68 -4.97 18.47
CA PHE A 323 -16.95 -5.67 18.63
C PHE A 323 -17.85 -5.47 17.40
N GLY A 324 -18.49 -6.54 16.93
CA GLY A 324 -19.61 -6.52 16.00
C GLY A 324 -20.67 -7.54 16.42
N GLY A 325 -21.92 -7.32 16.09
CA GLY A 325 -22.99 -8.24 16.44
C GLY A 325 -24.30 -7.57 16.73
N ASP A 326 -25.19 -8.27 17.44
CA ASP A 326 -26.50 -7.78 17.84
C ASP A 326 -26.41 -6.44 18.58
N VAL A 327 -27.25 -5.49 18.23
CA VAL A 327 -27.29 -4.14 18.82
C VAL A 327 -27.58 -4.11 20.31
N HIS A 328 -28.21 -5.16 20.86
CA HIS A 328 -28.52 -5.32 22.30
C HIS A 328 -27.38 -6.01 23.06
N TRP A 329 -26.34 -6.49 22.37
CA TRP A 329 -25.23 -7.15 23.05
C TRP A 329 -24.49 -6.21 23.98
N GLU A 330 -24.11 -6.72 25.15
CA GLU A 330 -23.28 -6.05 26.14
C GLU A 330 -22.10 -6.97 26.53
N LYS A 331 -21.06 -6.41 27.15
CA LYS A 331 -19.87 -7.18 27.58
C LYS A 331 -20.18 -8.40 28.47
N LYS A 332 -21.30 -8.38 29.20
CA LYS A 332 -21.76 -9.53 30.01
C LYS A 332 -22.15 -10.75 29.16
N HIS A 333 -22.50 -10.55 27.87
CA HIS A 333 -22.90 -11.63 26.95
C HIS A 333 -21.68 -12.28 26.22
N ARG A 334 -20.47 -11.79 26.47
CA ARG A 334 -19.26 -12.29 25.80
C ARG A 334 -19.02 -13.77 26.09
N GLY A 335 -19.04 -14.61 25.04
CA GLY A 335 -18.85 -16.06 25.14
C GLY A 335 -20.06 -16.81 25.68
N ARG A 336 -21.23 -16.18 25.67
CA ARG A 336 -22.52 -16.78 26.07
C ARG A 336 -23.43 -16.95 24.86
N ASP A 337 -24.55 -17.69 25.05
CA ASP A 337 -25.50 -18.06 23.99
C ASP A 337 -26.84 -17.29 24.02
N GLU A 338 -26.92 -16.23 24.85
CA GLU A 338 -28.15 -15.44 24.92
C GLU A 338 -28.29 -14.44 23.77
N ILE A 339 -27.19 -13.71 23.48
CA ILE A 339 -27.14 -12.66 22.44
C ILE A 339 -25.82 -12.77 21.70
N TYR A 340 -25.88 -12.87 20.38
CA TYR A 340 -24.68 -13.05 19.56
C TYR A 340 -23.82 -11.80 19.48
N GLY A 341 -22.52 -12.00 19.55
CA GLY A 341 -21.53 -10.96 19.30
C GLY A 341 -20.16 -11.53 19.06
N GLU A 342 -19.42 -10.85 18.20
CA GLU A 342 -18.01 -11.12 17.89
C GLU A 342 -17.15 -10.08 18.57
N SER A 343 -16.50 -10.48 19.66
CA SER A 343 -15.64 -9.59 20.48
C SER A 343 -14.20 -10.01 20.37
N ILE A 344 -13.34 -9.11 19.91
CA ILE A 344 -11.96 -9.37 19.56
C ILE A 344 -11.04 -8.41 20.32
N TYR A 345 -10.19 -8.95 21.18
CA TYR A 345 -9.13 -8.21 21.85
C TYR A 345 -7.78 -8.55 21.22
N THR A 346 -7.09 -7.54 20.69
CA THR A 346 -5.79 -7.67 20.07
C THR A 346 -4.74 -6.91 20.88
N LYS A 347 -3.61 -7.57 21.17
CA LYS A 347 -2.41 -6.95 21.73
C LYS A 347 -1.21 -7.31 20.86
N ARG A 348 -0.45 -6.31 20.45
CA ARG A 348 0.69 -6.51 19.57
C ARG A 348 1.86 -5.62 19.97
N ALA A 349 3.07 -6.19 19.95
CA ALA A 349 4.31 -5.46 20.11
C ALA A 349 5.29 -5.84 18.99
N GLU A 350 6.00 -4.85 18.46
CA GLU A 350 6.94 -5.00 17.35
C GLU A 350 8.24 -4.27 17.64
N LEU A 351 9.34 -4.83 17.15
CA LEU A 351 10.66 -4.24 17.12
C LEU A 351 11.26 -4.41 15.72
N ILE A 352 11.81 -3.35 15.15
CA ILE A 352 12.40 -3.34 13.81
C ILE A 352 13.72 -2.61 13.91
N GLY A 353 14.76 -3.10 13.23
CA GLY A 353 16.03 -2.39 13.20
C GLY A 353 16.89 -2.71 12.00
N SER A 354 17.73 -1.74 11.65
CA SER A 354 18.76 -1.87 10.61
C SER A 354 20.05 -1.25 11.09
N TYR A 355 21.15 -1.98 10.99
CA TYR A 355 22.47 -1.58 11.44
C TYR A 355 23.52 -1.89 10.38
N GLN A 356 24.13 -0.85 9.82
CA GLN A 356 25.28 -1.02 8.92
C GLN A 356 26.53 -1.33 9.73
N LEU A 357 27.15 -2.47 9.47
CA LEU A 357 28.36 -2.90 10.17
C LEU A 357 29.55 -1.97 9.85
N PRO A 358 30.50 -1.81 10.80
CA PRO A 358 31.63 -0.87 10.67
C PRO A 358 32.78 -1.44 9.84
N PHE A 359 32.49 -2.01 8.66
CA PHE A 359 33.48 -2.51 7.70
C PHE A 359 33.57 -1.57 6.49
N GLN A 360 34.60 -1.73 5.67
CA GLN A 360 34.73 -1.01 4.39
C GLN A 360 33.65 -1.45 3.41
N GLU A 361 33.34 -2.72 3.40
CA GLU A 361 32.27 -3.32 2.63
C GLU A 361 30.91 -2.94 3.23
N LYS A 362 29.92 -2.72 2.39
CA LYS A 362 28.56 -2.40 2.85
C LYS A 362 27.84 -3.67 3.31
N LEU A 363 28.00 -3.96 4.59
CA LEU A 363 27.32 -5.05 5.28
C LEU A 363 26.18 -4.47 6.11
N MET A 364 24.96 -4.95 5.89
CA MET A 364 23.77 -4.49 6.59
C MET A 364 23.16 -5.64 7.38
N LEU A 365 23.03 -5.44 8.67
CA LEU A 365 22.26 -6.30 9.57
C LEU A 365 20.86 -5.71 9.73
N SER A 366 19.83 -6.48 9.39
CA SER A 366 18.43 -6.11 9.55
C SER A 366 17.73 -7.14 10.42
N PHE A 367 16.88 -6.68 11.31
CA PHE A 367 16.17 -7.56 12.23
C PHE A 367 14.77 -7.04 12.54
N SER A 368 13.86 -7.97 12.78
CA SER A 368 12.54 -7.65 13.33
C SER A 368 12.08 -8.74 14.28
N GLY A 369 11.20 -8.35 15.20
CA GLY A 369 10.51 -9.28 16.09
C GLY A 369 9.12 -8.75 16.36
N ASN A 370 8.13 -9.64 16.43
CA ASN A 370 6.79 -9.29 16.86
C ASN A 370 6.20 -10.35 17.76
N VAL A 371 5.31 -9.91 18.65
CA VAL A 371 4.47 -10.73 19.48
C VAL A 371 3.05 -10.26 19.28
N HIS A 372 2.15 -11.18 18.94
CA HIS A 372 0.74 -10.93 18.74
C HIS A 372 -0.05 -11.87 19.64
N PHE A 373 -0.94 -11.31 20.42
CA PHE A 373 -1.90 -12.03 21.24
C PHE A 373 -3.31 -11.60 20.84
N GLN A 374 -4.17 -12.59 20.62
CA GLN A 374 -5.58 -12.39 20.30
C GLN A 374 -6.45 -13.22 21.22
N ASP A 375 -7.51 -12.60 21.75
CA ASP A 375 -8.57 -13.24 22.49
C ASP A 375 -9.92 -12.86 21.85
N SER A 376 -10.47 -13.76 21.07
CA SER A 376 -11.73 -13.56 20.33
C SER A 376 -12.82 -14.48 20.86
N ARG A 377 -14.05 -13.99 20.78
CA ARG A 377 -15.27 -14.76 21.01
C ARG A 377 -16.21 -14.50 19.85
N TYR A 378 -16.58 -15.55 19.14
CA TYR A 378 -17.56 -15.59 18.06
C TYR A 378 -18.79 -16.32 18.60
N GLY A 379 -19.74 -15.58 19.19
CA GLY A 379 -20.76 -16.18 20.03
C GLY A 379 -20.14 -16.97 21.19
N THR A 380 -20.41 -18.27 21.27
CA THR A 380 -19.82 -19.20 22.25
C THR A 380 -18.45 -19.73 21.87
N THR A 381 -18.08 -19.66 20.58
CA THR A 381 -16.80 -20.17 20.10
C THR A 381 -15.66 -19.26 20.54
N SER A 382 -14.65 -19.83 21.19
CA SER A 382 -13.46 -19.09 21.60
C SER A 382 -12.31 -19.32 20.61
N TYR A 383 -11.60 -18.23 20.30
CA TYR A 383 -10.34 -18.28 19.58
C TYR A 383 -9.30 -17.46 20.33
N ILE A 384 -8.37 -18.17 20.94
CA ILE A 384 -7.25 -17.56 21.70
C ILE A 384 -5.96 -17.95 21.01
N ALA A 385 -5.25 -16.98 20.49
CA ALA A 385 -4.04 -17.24 19.72
C ALA A 385 -2.86 -16.39 20.18
N ASN A 386 -1.68 -16.98 20.09
CA ASN A 386 -0.39 -16.36 20.42
C ASN A 386 0.61 -16.64 19.31
N GLN A 387 1.08 -15.58 18.66
CA GLN A 387 2.09 -15.67 17.61
C GLN A 387 3.33 -14.87 17.98
N LYS A 388 4.50 -15.44 17.73
CA LYS A 388 5.80 -14.77 17.89
C LYS A 388 6.63 -14.99 16.63
N ILE A 389 7.07 -13.92 16.00
CA ILE A 389 7.91 -13.99 14.81
C ILE A 389 9.22 -13.26 15.10
N GLY A 390 10.32 -13.92 14.77
CA GLY A 390 11.66 -13.33 14.76
C GLY A 390 12.25 -13.41 13.37
N PHE A 391 12.85 -12.33 12.89
CA PHE A 391 13.54 -12.27 11.60
C PHE A 391 14.91 -11.65 11.77
N LEU A 392 15.90 -12.23 11.11
CA LEU A 392 17.27 -11.72 11.06
C LEU A 392 17.82 -11.90 9.65
N GLN A 393 18.45 -10.84 9.11
CA GLN A 393 19.05 -10.85 7.79
C GLN A 393 20.37 -10.09 7.80
N LEU A 394 21.41 -10.69 7.22
CA LEU A 394 22.68 -10.04 6.93
C LEU A 394 22.85 -9.97 5.41
N THR A 395 23.05 -8.76 4.87
CA THR A 395 23.28 -8.55 3.43
C THR A 395 24.66 -7.93 3.19
N TRP A 396 25.26 -8.32 2.09
CA TRP A 396 26.47 -7.73 1.53
C TRP A 396 26.14 -7.14 0.17
N ASP A 397 26.35 -5.82 0.02
CA ASP A 397 26.09 -5.03 -1.18
C ASP A 397 27.41 -4.55 -1.75
N LYS A 398 27.75 -4.96 -2.97
CA LYS A 398 29.01 -4.62 -3.64
C LYS A 398 28.85 -4.39 -5.12
N LYS A 399 29.34 -3.25 -5.57
CA LYS A 399 29.45 -2.95 -7.00
C LYS A 399 30.81 -3.40 -7.55
N ILE A 400 30.80 -4.24 -8.59
CA ILE A 400 31.99 -4.80 -9.26
C ILE A 400 31.88 -4.52 -10.76
N GLY A 401 32.49 -3.45 -11.24
CA GLY A 401 32.39 -3.05 -12.64
C GLY A 401 30.95 -2.77 -13.07
N LYS A 402 30.39 -3.59 -13.97
CA LYS A 402 29.01 -3.50 -14.46
C LYS A 402 27.99 -4.26 -13.59
N ASN A 403 28.47 -5.03 -12.63
CA ASN A 403 27.67 -5.87 -11.75
C ASN A 403 27.42 -5.14 -10.43
N ASP A 404 26.17 -5.17 -10.00
CA ASP A 404 25.72 -4.65 -8.70
C ASP A 404 25.18 -5.78 -7.85
N LEU A 405 26.11 -6.48 -7.19
CA LEU A 405 25.89 -7.72 -6.45
C LEU A 405 25.24 -7.44 -5.09
N LEU A 406 24.21 -8.18 -4.76
CA LEU A 406 23.62 -8.29 -3.43
C LEU A 406 23.55 -9.76 -3.04
N THR A 407 24.17 -10.13 -1.95
CA THR A 407 24.02 -11.48 -1.37
C THR A 407 23.65 -11.38 0.10
N GLY A 408 23.00 -12.39 0.62
CA GLY A 408 22.61 -12.37 2.01
C GLY A 408 22.20 -13.73 2.55
N ILE A 409 22.22 -13.78 3.85
CA ILE A 409 21.65 -14.87 4.65
C ILE A 409 20.50 -14.30 5.47
N ALA A 410 19.41 -15.05 5.57
CA ALA A 410 18.26 -14.64 6.35
C ALA A 410 17.72 -15.84 7.13
N THR A 411 17.10 -15.59 8.26
CA THR A 411 16.35 -16.63 8.97
C THR A 411 15.09 -16.03 9.56
N ARG A 412 13.99 -16.80 9.51
CA ARG A 412 12.73 -16.48 10.15
C ARG A 412 12.34 -17.62 11.08
N TYR A 413 11.99 -17.28 12.29
CA TYR A 413 11.39 -18.17 13.26
C TYR A 413 9.94 -17.74 13.48
N ASN A 414 9.01 -18.68 13.38
CA ASN A 414 7.60 -18.49 13.70
C ASN A 414 7.18 -19.48 14.77
N TYR A 415 6.64 -18.97 15.86
CA TYR A 415 5.92 -19.71 16.87
C TYR A 415 4.45 -19.32 16.75
N TYR A 416 3.57 -20.31 16.62
CA TYR A 416 2.14 -20.13 16.59
C TYR A 416 1.45 -21.15 17.48
N ASP A 417 0.50 -20.67 18.29
CA ASP A 417 -0.25 -21.45 19.26
C ASP A 417 -1.67 -20.91 19.38
N ASP A 418 -2.67 -21.75 19.26
CA ASP A 418 -4.08 -21.39 19.43
C ASP A 418 -4.84 -22.51 20.16
N ASN A 419 -6.12 -22.28 20.42
CA ASN A 419 -6.99 -23.26 21.05
C ASN A 419 -7.86 -24.06 20.05
N THR A 420 -7.42 -24.17 18.79
CA THR A 420 -8.10 -24.92 17.73
C THR A 420 -7.41 -26.26 17.44
N LEU A 421 -7.96 -26.99 16.46
CA LEU A 421 -7.36 -28.25 15.99
C LEU A 421 -6.02 -28.04 15.26
N ALA A 422 -5.74 -26.83 14.77
CA ALA A 422 -4.48 -26.52 14.06
C ALA A 422 -3.25 -26.71 14.94
N THR A 423 -3.37 -26.42 16.22
CA THR A 423 -2.28 -26.58 17.21
C THR A 423 -2.59 -27.64 18.25
N SER A 424 -3.44 -28.61 17.92
CA SER A 424 -3.78 -29.75 18.77
C SER A 424 -3.37 -31.07 18.09
N LYS A 425 -2.72 -31.94 18.83
CA LYS A 425 -2.41 -33.29 18.38
C LYS A 425 -2.84 -34.29 19.43
N LEU A 426 -3.76 -35.20 19.03
CA LEU A 426 -4.29 -36.22 19.96
C LEU A 426 -4.85 -35.62 21.27
N GLY A 427 -5.51 -34.44 21.18
CA GLY A 427 -6.09 -33.74 22.33
C GLY A 427 -5.08 -33.04 23.25
N THR A 428 -3.81 -32.97 22.85
CA THR A 428 -2.77 -32.20 23.56
C THR A 428 -2.33 -31.00 22.76
N ASN A 429 -2.06 -29.89 23.44
CA ASN A 429 -1.54 -28.67 22.80
C ASN A 429 -0.20 -28.96 22.14
N ASN A 430 -0.07 -28.62 20.86
CA ASN A 430 1.11 -28.85 20.02
C ASN A 430 1.41 -27.61 19.17
N PRO A 431 1.97 -26.54 19.77
CA PRO A 431 2.27 -25.31 19.06
C PRO A 431 3.15 -25.51 17.84
N GLU A 432 2.82 -24.83 16.75
CA GLU A 432 3.65 -24.83 15.55
C GLU A 432 4.95 -24.03 15.79
N LYS A 433 6.08 -24.60 15.40
CA LYS A 433 7.41 -23.99 15.50
C LYS A 433 8.12 -24.17 14.18
N THR A 434 8.19 -23.12 13.39
CA THR A 434 8.77 -23.16 12.05
C THR A 434 10.06 -22.36 11.99
N TRP A 435 11.12 -22.97 11.50
CA TRP A 435 12.36 -22.32 11.12
C TRP A 435 12.48 -22.27 9.62
N LEU A 436 12.84 -21.09 9.09
CA LEU A 436 13.03 -20.82 7.67
C LEU A 436 14.38 -20.12 7.46
N PRO A 437 15.53 -20.80 7.60
CA PRO A 437 16.81 -20.25 7.15
C PRO A 437 16.90 -20.24 5.65
N GLY A 438 17.55 -19.21 5.10
CA GLY A 438 17.72 -19.06 3.66
C GLY A 438 18.98 -18.30 3.31
N ILE A 439 19.46 -18.53 2.09
CA ILE A 439 20.56 -17.81 1.47
C ILE A 439 20.10 -17.29 0.11
N PHE A 440 20.49 -16.08 -0.24
CA PHE A 440 20.13 -15.51 -1.55
C PHE A 440 21.30 -14.75 -2.18
N ILE A 441 21.26 -14.71 -3.49
CA ILE A 441 22.16 -13.92 -4.32
C ILE A 441 21.37 -13.23 -5.43
N GLN A 442 21.68 -11.98 -5.69
CA GLN A 442 21.12 -11.20 -6.78
C GLN A 442 22.21 -10.37 -7.40
N ASP A 443 22.27 -10.33 -8.73
CA ASP A 443 23.17 -9.49 -9.49
C ASP A 443 22.37 -8.64 -10.48
N GLU A 444 22.50 -7.30 -10.37
CA GLU A 444 21.97 -6.36 -11.36
C GLU A 444 23.11 -5.97 -12.30
N ILE A 445 23.08 -6.48 -13.52
CA ILE A 445 24.12 -6.33 -14.54
C ILE A 445 23.72 -5.17 -15.46
N THR A 446 24.49 -4.10 -15.47
CA THR A 446 24.36 -3.01 -16.45
C THR A 446 25.05 -3.42 -17.76
N LEU A 447 24.29 -4.01 -18.68
CA LEU A 447 24.79 -4.45 -19.99
C LEU A 447 25.23 -3.24 -20.84
N THR A 448 24.35 -2.25 -20.92
CA THR A 448 24.57 -0.94 -21.54
C THR A 448 23.79 0.14 -20.76
N GLU A 449 23.90 1.41 -21.14
CA GLU A 449 23.09 2.49 -20.55
C GLU A 449 21.57 2.26 -20.72
N LYS A 450 21.17 1.51 -21.75
CA LYS A 450 19.76 1.22 -22.05
C LYS A 450 19.28 -0.14 -21.55
N HIS A 451 20.17 -1.04 -21.20
CA HIS A 451 19.86 -2.43 -20.90
C HIS A 451 20.42 -2.86 -19.55
N LYS A 452 19.54 -3.30 -18.68
CA LYS A 452 19.88 -3.92 -17.39
C LYS A 452 19.28 -5.31 -17.30
N LEU A 453 20.02 -6.24 -16.75
CA LEU A 453 19.60 -7.60 -16.47
C LEU A 453 19.77 -7.86 -14.97
N LEU A 454 18.73 -8.34 -14.32
CA LEU A 454 18.78 -8.79 -12.93
C LEU A 454 18.57 -10.29 -12.90
N LEU A 455 19.49 -10.99 -12.25
CA LEU A 455 19.40 -12.41 -11.97
C LEU A 455 19.39 -12.60 -10.46
N GLY A 456 18.45 -13.35 -9.96
CA GLY A 456 18.31 -13.62 -8.54
C GLY A 456 17.99 -15.09 -8.28
N MET A 457 18.48 -15.59 -7.16
CA MET A 457 18.19 -16.93 -6.67
C MET A 457 18.18 -16.94 -5.15
N ARG A 458 17.21 -17.64 -4.58
CA ARG A 458 17.13 -17.88 -3.15
C ARG A 458 16.88 -19.35 -2.88
N TYR A 459 17.54 -19.86 -1.88
CA TYR A 459 17.31 -21.19 -1.32
C TYR A 459 16.87 -21.03 0.13
N ASP A 460 15.72 -21.58 0.46
CA ASP A 460 15.19 -21.67 1.82
C ASP A 460 15.05 -23.14 2.24
N TYR A 461 15.24 -23.40 3.52
CA TYR A 461 14.93 -24.70 4.12
C TYR A 461 13.82 -24.52 5.15
N ASN A 462 12.68 -25.15 4.89
CA ASN A 462 11.56 -25.18 5.83
C ASN A 462 11.60 -26.47 6.64
N SER A 463 11.43 -26.38 7.96
CA SER A 463 11.52 -27.56 8.86
C SER A 463 10.46 -28.64 8.58
N PHE A 464 9.33 -28.28 7.93
CA PHE A 464 8.26 -29.24 7.58
C PHE A 464 8.28 -29.64 6.11
N HIS A 465 8.61 -28.72 5.20
CA HIS A 465 8.49 -28.90 3.76
C HIS A 465 9.83 -29.10 3.04
N GLY A 466 10.96 -29.03 3.76
CA GLY A 466 12.29 -29.23 3.20
C GLY A 466 12.79 -28.07 2.34
N SER A 467 13.48 -28.40 1.26
CA SER A 467 14.20 -27.46 0.40
C SER A 467 13.28 -26.75 -0.60
N ILE A 468 13.39 -25.41 -0.66
CA ILE A 468 12.61 -24.57 -1.56
C ILE A 468 13.57 -23.64 -2.31
N LEU A 469 13.50 -23.66 -3.64
CA LEU A 469 14.32 -22.82 -4.51
C LEU A 469 13.45 -21.80 -5.25
N THR A 470 13.81 -20.52 -5.17
CA THR A 470 13.06 -19.41 -5.81
C THR A 470 13.97 -18.59 -6.73
N PRO A 471 14.09 -18.97 -8.01
CA PRO A 471 14.79 -18.17 -9.01
C PRO A 471 13.96 -16.96 -9.46
N ARG A 472 14.67 -15.91 -9.92
CA ARG A 472 14.10 -14.71 -10.50
C ARG A 472 14.97 -14.16 -11.61
N ILE A 473 14.34 -13.64 -12.64
CA ILE A 473 14.97 -12.87 -13.71
C ILE A 473 14.18 -11.60 -13.95
N ALA A 474 14.86 -10.47 -14.12
CA ALA A 474 14.24 -9.23 -14.58
C ALA A 474 15.13 -8.57 -15.65
N TYR A 475 14.50 -8.04 -16.67
CA TYR A 475 15.17 -7.33 -17.74
C TYR A 475 14.51 -5.98 -17.97
N LYS A 476 15.31 -4.92 -17.96
CA LYS A 476 14.88 -3.56 -18.24
C LYS A 476 15.49 -3.10 -19.56
N TRP A 477 14.64 -2.57 -20.43
CA TRP A 477 15.02 -1.93 -21.66
C TRP A 477 14.53 -0.48 -21.70
N LYS A 478 15.44 0.46 -21.64
CA LYS A 478 15.19 1.87 -21.83
C LYS A 478 15.31 2.19 -23.32
N LEU A 479 14.17 2.19 -24.04
CA LEU A 479 14.17 2.54 -25.46
C LEU A 479 14.68 3.97 -25.66
N ASP A 480 14.16 4.90 -24.84
CA ASP A 480 14.57 6.29 -24.72
C ASP A 480 14.20 6.83 -23.31
N ASP A 481 14.32 8.14 -23.04
CA ASP A 481 14.02 8.75 -21.74
C ASP A 481 12.53 8.71 -21.38
N ASN A 482 11.67 8.51 -22.38
CA ASN A 482 10.22 8.51 -22.22
C ASN A 482 9.59 7.11 -22.31
N ASN A 483 10.33 6.10 -22.77
CA ASN A 483 9.80 4.76 -23.04
C ASN A 483 10.68 3.70 -22.38
N ILE A 484 10.10 2.95 -21.44
CA ILE A 484 10.79 1.89 -20.68
C ILE A 484 9.95 0.62 -20.72
N ILE A 485 10.57 -0.51 -21.05
CA ILE A 485 9.99 -1.83 -20.97
C ILE A 485 10.72 -2.61 -19.89
N ARG A 486 9.95 -3.38 -19.09
CA ARG A 486 10.49 -4.34 -18.11
C ARG A 486 9.82 -5.68 -18.27
N LEU A 487 10.61 -6.73 -18.25
CA LEU A 487 10.18 -8.13 -18.20
C LEU A 487 10.64 -8.72 -16.88
N ASN A 488 9.75 -9.35 -16.13
CA ASN A 488 10.07 -10.03 -14.89
C ASN A 488 9.46 -11.42 -14.92
N ALA A 489 10.22 -12.40 -14.46
CA ALA A 489 9.73 -13.74 -14.22
C ALA A 489 10.40 -14.33 -12.98
N GLY A 490 9.69 -15.18 -12.28
CA GLY A 490 10.22 -15.82 -11.08
C GLY A 490 9.22 -16.78 -10.47
N THR A 491 9.64 -17.44 -9.42
CA THR A 491 8.80 -18.34 -8.64
C THR A 491 8.51 -17.74 -7.28
N GLY A 492 7.38 -18.12 -6.70
CA GLY A 492 7.00 -17.78 -5.35
C GLY A 492 6.56 -19.02 -4.59
N PHE A 493 6.58 -18.95 -3.27
CA PHE A 493 6.04 -19.99 -2.41
C PHE A 493 5.39 -19.42 -1.17
N ARG A 494 4.47 -20.18 -0.59
CA ARG A 494 3.81 -19.87 0.65
C ARG A 494 3.68 -21.11 1.52
N VAL A 495 3.97 -20.95 2.80
CA VAL A 495 3.66 -21.93 3.84
C VAL A 495 2.42 -21.43 4.56
N VAL A 496 1.38 -22.23 4.53
CA VAL A 496 0.03 -21.80 4.94
C VAL A 496 -0.19 -22.04 6.44
N ASN A 497 -0.85 -21.08 7.10
CA ASN A 497 -1.49 -21.25 8.40
C ASN A 497 -2.98 -20.96 8.26
N LEU A 498 -3.80 -22.00 8.11
CA LEU A 498 -5.21 -21.92 7.69
C LEU A 498 -6.09 -21.11 8.63
N PHE A 499 -5.97 -21.31 9.95
CA PHE A 499 -6.90 -20.70 10.90
C PHE A 499 -6.72 -19.20 11.09
N THR A 500 -5.60 -18.65 10.69
CA THR A 500 -5.38 -17.20 10.73
C THR A 500 -5.92 -16.49 9.50
N GLU A 501 -6.25 -17.25 8.46
CA GLU A 501 -6.56 -16.73 7.13
C GLU A 501 -8.06 -16.81 6.80
N ASP A 502 -8.76 -17.78 7.38
CA ASP A 502 -10.19 -17.98 7.11
C ASP A 502 -11.05 -17.81 8.37
N HIS A 503 -11.68 -16.64 8.48
CA HIS A 503 -12.58 -16.34 9.60
C HIS A 503 -13.90 -17.12 9.56
N ALA A 504 -14.35 -17.58 8.38
CA ALA A 504 -15.55 -18.42 8.26
C ALA A 504 -15.39 -19.70 9.07
N ALA A 505 -14.16 -20.20 9.16
CA ALA A 505 -13.80 -21.35 9.97
C ALA A 505 -13.98 -21.11 11.49
N LEU A 506 -13.98 -19.88 11.94
CA LEU A 506 -14.03 -19.52 13.37
C LEU A 506 -15.45 -19.31 13.89
N THR A 507 -16.44 -19.17 13.01
CA THR A 507 -17.84 -18.94 13.44
C THR A 507 -18.46 -20.15 14.13
N GLY A 508 -17.84 -21.34 14.02
CA GLY A 508 -18.35 -22.58 14.61
C GLY A 508 -19.56 -23.17 13.88
N ALA A 509 -19.97 -22.56 12.77
CA ALA A 509 -21.12 -23.02 11.98
C ALA A 509 -20.87 -24.34 11.25
N ARG A 510 -19.61 -24.64 10.92
CA ARG A 510 -19.20 -25.85 10.20
C ARG A 510 -17.98 -26.49 10.86
N GLU A 511 -17.90 -27.83 10.80
CA GLU A 511 -16.72 -28.57 11.21
C GLU A 511 -15.56 -28.34 10.22
N ILE A 512 -14.35 -28.13 10.73
CA ILE A 512 -13.18 -27.92 9.90
C ILE A 512 -12.41 -29.22 9.76
N ILE A 513 -12.21 -29.61 8.51
CA ILE A 513 -11.39 -30.76 8.14
C ILE A 513 -10.15 -30.28 7.40
N ILE A 514 -8.98 -30.61 7.90
CA ILE A 514 -7.72 -30.35 7.22
C ILE A 514 -7.20 -31.66 6.64
N ALA A 515 -7.06 -31.73 5.33
CA ALA A 515 -6.46 -32.88 4.68
C ALA A 515 -5.02 -33.12 5.19
N ASN A 516 -4.66 -34.38 5.35
CA ASN A 516 -3.33 -34.74 5.83
C ASN A 516 -2.26 -34.35 4.80
N ASN A 517 -1.12 -33.82 5.31
CA ASN A 517 0.06 -33.50 4.50
C ASN A 517 -0.15 -32.41 3.45
N LEU A 518 -0.75 -31.27 3.81
CA LEU A 518 -0.79 -30.11 2.93
C LEU A 518 0.63 -29.74 2.44
N LYS A 519 0.78 -29.59 1.13
CA LYS A 519 2.03 -29.16 0.49
C LYS A 519 2.09 -27.63 0.47
N PRO A 520 3.29 -27.03 0.51
CA PRO A 520 3.40 -25.59 0.33
C PRO A 520 2.90 -25.20 -1.04
N GLU A 521 2.22 -24.08 -1.10
CA GLU A 521 1.80 -23.51 -2.37
C GLU A 521 3.00 -22.98 -3.12
N GLN A 522 3.05 -23.22 -4.42
CA GLN A 522 4.11 -22.74 -5.30
C GLN A 522 3.53 -22.06 -6.53
N SER A 523 4.20 -21.02 -7.00
CA SER A 523 3.77 -20.30 -8.19
C SER A 523 4.92 -20.03 -9.16
N ILE A 524 4.56 -19.91 -10.45
CA ILE A 524 5.40 -19.33 -11.50
C ILE A 524 4.70 -18.05 -11.94
N ASN A 525 5.45 -16.96 -11.97
CA ASN A 525 4.95 -15.64 -12.29
C ASN A 525 5.72 -15.02 -13.45
N ALA A 526 5.02 -14.32 -14.33
CA ALA A 526 5.60 -13.50 -15.38
C ALA A 526 4.89 -12.15 -15.45
N ASN A 527 5.63 -11.07 -15.67
CA ASN A 527 5.10 -9.71 -15.76
C ASN A 527 5.84 -8.95 -16.86
N LEU A 528 5.08 -8.28 -17.75
CA LEU A 528 5.57 -7.31 -18.73
C LEU A 528 5.04 -5.94 -18.36
N ASN A 529 5.93 -4.99 -18.07
CA ASN A 529 5.59 -3.62 -17.70
C ASN A 529 6.11 -2.64 -18.77
N TYR A 530 5.28 -1.70 -19.19
CA TYR A 530 5.63 -0.63 -20.11
C TYR A 530 5.30 0.73 -19.51
N ILE A 531 6.28 1.63 -19.51
CA ILE A 531 6.11 3.03 -19.08
C ILE A 531 6.30 3.93 -20.28
N LYS A 532 5.35 4.87 -20.46
CA LYS A 532 5.43 5.96 -21.41
C LYS A 532 5.23 7.31 -20.73
N LYS A 533 6.12 8.26 -20.99
CA LYS A 533 6.00 9.67 -20.57
C LYS A 533 5.74 10.53 -21.79
N ILE A 534 4.82 11.46 -21.67
CA ILE A 534 4.50 12.42 -22.72
C ILE A 534 4.53 13.81 -22.10
N ASN A 535 5.46 14.62 -22.55
CA ASN A 535 5.60 16.02 -22.14
C ASN A 535 5.14 16.91 -23.30
N PHE A 536 4.17 17.78 -23.05
CA PHE A 536 3.68 18.74 -24.02
C PHE A 536 4.32 20.12 -23.80
N ASP A 537 4.49 20.89 -24.86
CA ASP A 537 5.09 22.23 -24.79
C ASP A 537 4.32 23.21 -23.90
N ASN A 538 3.03 22.99 -23.73
CA ASN A 538 2.18 23.79 -22.82
C ASN A 538 2.41 23.45 -21.32
N GLY A 539 3.31 22.52 -20.99
CA GLY A 539 3.60 22.05 -19.63
C GLY A 539 2.64 20.98 -19.11
N THR A 540 1.79 20.40 -19.97
CA THR A 540 1.01 19.21 -19.61
C THR A 540 1.92 18.00 -19.63
N PHE A 541 1.81 17.17 -18.59
CA PHE A 541 2.50 15.89 -18.48
C PHE A 541 1.47 14.75 -18.44
N ILE A 542 1.75 13.66 -19.18
CA ILE A 542 1.00 12.41 -19.10
C ILE A 542 1.98 11.27 -18.88
N GLY A 543 1.81 10.55 -17.78
CA GLY A 543 2.50 9.29 -17.49
C GLY A 543 1.55 8.12 -17.68
N ILE A 544 1.96 7.10 -18.43
CA ILE A 544 1.19 5.87 -18.63
C ILE A 544 2.07 4.71 -18.18
N GLU A 545 1.55 3.86 -17.31
CA GLU A 545 2.19 2.62 -16.92
C GLU A 545 1.22 1.46 -17.08
N THR A 546 1.57 0.49 -17.93
CA THR A 546 0.77 -0.69 -18.21
C THR A 546 1.54 -1.95 -17.86
N SER A 547 0.90 -2.87 -17.15
CA SER A 547 1.45 -4.17 -16.78
C SER A 547 0.54 -5.29 -17.26
N PHE A 548 1.12 -6.28 -17.93
CA PHE A 548 0.50 -7.58 -18.20
C PHE A 548 1.12 -8.57 -17.22
N PHE A 549 0.30 -9.37 -16.56
CA PHE A 549 0.77 -10.33 -15.57
C PHE A 549 0.10 -11.68 -15.76
N HIS A 550 0.84 -12.73 -15.43
CA HIS A 550 0.37 -14.11 -15.40
C HIS A 550 1.04 -14.83 -14.23
N THR A 551 0.23 -15.42 -13.38
CA THR A 551 0.65 -16.24 -12.25
C THR A 551 -0.06 -17.59 -12.34
N ARG A 552 0.69 -18.68 -12.29
CA ARG A 552 0.15 -20.04 -12.22
C ARG A 552 0.60 -20.69 -10.93
N PHE A 553 -0.36 -21.17 -10.17
CA PHE A 553 -0.14 -21.91 -8.92
C PHE A 553 -0.21 -23.40 -9.15
N SER A 554 0.70 -24.14 -8.53
CA SER A 554 0.59 -25.55 -8.22
C SER A 554 0.36 -25.69 -6.70
N ASN A 555 -0.40 -26.71 -6.31
CA ASN A 555 -0.70 -26.97 -4.90
C ASN A 555 -1.40 -25.81 -4.16
N LYS A 556 -2.19 -24.96 -4.84
CA LYS A 556 -3.01 -23.98 -4.15
C LYS A 556 -3.88 -24.70 -3.13
N ILE A 557 -3.97 -24.18 -1.91
CA ILE A 557 -4.90 -24.70 -0.90
C ILE A 557 -6.23 -24.03 -1.13
N VAL A 558 -7.27 -24.83 -1.26
CA VAL A 558 -8.65 -24.40 -1.48
C VAL A 558 -9.55 -24.96 -0.39
N SER A 559 -10.58 -24.20 -0.06
CA SER A 559 -11.66 -24.63 0.82
C SER A 559 -12.79 -25.22 -0.02
N ASP A 560 -13.18 -26.43 0.30
CA ASP A 560 -14.36 -27.10 -0.28
C ASP A 560 -15.54 -26.92 0.68
N TYR A 561 -16.56 -26.21 0.22
CA TYR A 561 -17.81 -25.92 0.94
C TYR A 561 -18.96 -26.80 0.46
N ASP A 562 -18.77 -27.56 -0.64
CA ASP A 562 -19.82 -28.21 -1.40
C ASP A 562 -19.90 -29.71 -1.12
N THR A 563 -18.79 -30.36 -0.79
CA THR A 563 -18.74 -31.82 -0.57
C THR A 563 -19.56 -32.23 0.65
N ASP A 564 -19.50 -31.46 1.75
CA ASP A 564 -20.35 -31.64 2.93
C ASP A 564 -20.78 -30.27 3.46
N PRO A 565 -22.09 -29.96 3.49
CA PRO A 565 -22.59 -28.66 3.93
C PRO A 565 -22.30 -28.35 5.41
N ASN A 566 -21.95 -29.36 6.22
CA ASN A 566 -21.58 -29.18 7.62
C ASN A 566 -20.08 -29.05 7.85
N GLN A 567 -19.29 -29.16 6.78
CA GLN A 567 -17.84 -29.16 6.86
C GLN A 567 -17.24 -28.09 5.94
N ILE A 568 -16.04 -27.64 6.29
CA ILE A 568 -15.14 -26.92 5.41
C ILE A 568 -13.89 -27.77 5.28
N ILE A 569 -13.65 -28.33 4.08
CA ILE A 569 -12.52 -29.22 3.85
C ILE A 569 -11.41 -28.44 3.15
N TYR A 570 -10.25 -28.33 3.79
CA TYR A 570 -9.07 -27.68 3.21
C TYR A 570 -8.13 -28.73 2.65
N ASP A 571 -7.84 -28.65 1.34
CA ASP A 571 -6.87 -29.50 0.66
C ASP A 571 -6.11 -28.74 -0.43
N ASN A 572 -5.01 -29.31 -0.90
CA ASN A 572 -4.34 -28.81 -2.09
C ASN A 572 -5.17 -29.14 -3.34
N ILE A 573 -5.37 -28.14 -4.21
CA ILE A 573 -6.12 -28.30 -5.46
C ILE A 573 -5.56 -29.45 -6.30
N ASN A 574 -6.43 -30.35 -6.75
CA ASN A 574 -6.08 -31.38 -7.72
C ASN A 574 -6.09 -30.83 -9.15
N GLY A 575 -5.11 -29.95 -9.42
CA GLY A 575 -5.06 -29.20 -10.66
C GLY A 575 -4.12 -27.99 -10.58
N TYR A 576 -4.61 -26.81 -10.91
CA TYR A 576 -3.85 -25.58 -10.83
C TYR A 576 -4.77 -24.37 -10.71
N ALA A 577 -4.22 -23.26 -10.19
CA ALA A 577 -4.91 -21.96 -10.23
C ALA A 577 -4.14 -20.97 -11.12
N ILE A 578 -4.88 -20.05 -11.74
CA ILE A 578 -4.33 -18.99 -12.58
C ILE A 578 -4.87 -17.66 -12.11
N SER A 579 -3.97 -16.67 -12.04
CA SER A 579 -4.32 -15.26 -11.98
C SER A 579 -3.59 -14.52 -13.10
N GLN A 580 -4.33 -13.88 -14.00
CA GLN A 580 -3.75 -13.14 -15.12
C GLN A 580 -4.57 -11.90 -15.46
N GLY A 581 -3.93 -10.95 -16.12
CA GLY A 581 -4.65 -9.73 -16.45
C GLY A 581 -3.78 -8.62 -17.02
N ILE A 582 -4.42 -7.46 -17.18
CA ILE A 582 -3.80 -6.21 -17.58
C ILE A 582 -4.19 -5.13 -16.58
N SER A 583 -3.23 -4.34 -16.14
CA SER A 583 -3.43 -3.19 -15.27
C SER A 583 -2.75 -1.96 -15.88
N THR A 584 -3.47 -0.85 -15.96
CA THR A 584 -2.95 0.41 -16.51
C THR A 584 -3.20 1.54 -15.52
N ASN A 585 -2.16 2.32 -15.24
CA ASN A 585 -2.23 3.57 -14.48
C ASN A 585 -1.91 4.75 -15.41
N ILE A 586 -2.64 5.84 -15.27
CA ILE A 586 -2.44 7.07 -16.06
C ILE A 586 -2.44 8.27 -15.12
N ASP A 587 -1.38 9.06 -15.19
CA ASP A 587 -1.20 10.31 -14.45
C ASP A 587 -1.28 11.49 -15.41
N PHE A 588 -2.23 12.40 -15.21
CA PHE A 588 -2.33 13.67 -15.93
C PHE A 588 -1.99 14.82 -14.98
N ASN A 589 -1.04 15.65 -15.37
CA ASN A 589 -0.70 16.88 -14.66
C ASN A 589 -0.85 18.06 -15.63
N PHE A 590 -1.82 18.95 -15.36
CA PHE A 590 -2.09 20.11 -16.18
C PHE A 590 -1.52 21.39 -15.56
N PRO A 591 -1.06 22.36 -16.38
CA PRO A 591 -0.46 23.61 -15.88
C PRO A 591 -1.43 24.49 -15.08
N ASN A 592 -2.74 24.28 -15.22
CA ASN A 592 -3.77 25.03 -14.48
C ASN A 592 -4.00 24.50 -13.05
N GLY A 593 -3.22 23.50 -12.61
CA GLY A 593 -3.33 22.88 -11.28
C GLY A 593 -4.30 21.69 -11.19
N LEU A 594 -4.93 21.30 -12.33
CA LEU A 594 -5.71 20.06 -12.39
C LEU A 594 -4.75 18.87 -12.45
N LYS A 595 -4.98 17.88 -11.59
CA LYS A 595 -4.27 16.59 -11.56
C LYS A 595 -5.29 15.46 -11.60
N ILE A 596 -5.02 14.44 -12.40
CA ILE A 596 -5.85 13.24 -12.48
C ILE A 596 -4.93 12.03 -12.40
N ILE A 597 -5.14 11.19 -11.42
CA ILE A 597 -4.54 9.86 -11.33
C ILE A 597 -5.67 8.86 -11.52
N THR A 598 -5.59 8.02 -12.51
CA THR A 598 -6.60 7.01 -12.77
C THR A 598 -5.95 5.69 -13.14
N GLY A 599 -6.63 4.60 -12.84
CA GLY A 599 -6.17 3.28 -13.22
C GLY A 599 -7.33 2.32 -13.45
N ALA A 600 -7.08 1.32 -14.28
CA ALA A 600 -8.04 0.24 -14.53
C ALA A 600 -7.31 -1.10 -14.63
N SER A 601 -7.96 -2.16 -14.16
CA SER A 601 -7.46 -3.53 -14.24
C SER A 601 -8.54 -4.46 -14.76
N LEU A 602 -8.16 -5.35 -15.70
CA LEU A 602 -8.95 -6.48 -16.16
C LEU A 602 -8.28 -7.75 -15.64
N LEU A 603 -9.05 -8.59 -14.97
CA LEU A 603 -8.58 -9.78 -14.25
C LEU A 603 -9.28 -11.03 -14.77
N ASP A 604 -8.53 -12.11 -14.87
CA ASP A 604 -9.04 -13.47 -15.17
C ASP A 604 -8.40 -14.45 -14.18
N ASN A 605 -9.12 -14.72 -13.09
CA ASN A 605 -8.69 -15.62 -12.02
C ASN A 605 -9.53 -16.89 -12.09
N LYS A 606 -8.88 -18.06 -12.07
CA LYS A 606 -9.53 -19.36 -12.16
C LYS A 606 -8.82 -20.41 -11.32
N ASN A 607 -9.60 -21.20 -10.62
CA ASN A 607 -9.22 -22.52 -10.13
C ASN A 607 -9.60 -23.55 -11.19
N VAL A 608 -8.69 -24.45 -11.53
CA VAL A 608 -8.93 -25.52 -12.51
C VAL A 608 -8.69 -26.84 -11.81
N GLU A 609 -9.76 -27.56 -11.55
CA GLU A 609 -9.75 -28.84 -10.87
C GLU A 609 -10.55 -29.89 -11.64
N ASN A 610 -9.96 -31.07 -11.86
CA ASN A 610 -10.61 -32.14 -12.61
C ASN A 610 -11.20 -31.72 -13.97
N GLY A 611 -10.58 -30.70 -14.62
CA GLY A 611 -11.03 -30.14 -15.90
C GLY A 611 -12.15 -29.08 -15.80
N ARG A 612 -12.71 -28.85 -14.63
CA ARG A 612 -13.66 -27.77 -14.35
C ARG A 612 -12.89 -26.47 -14.09
N LYS A 613 -13.45 -25.35 -14.52
CA LYS A 613 -12.89 -24.01 -14.33
C LYS A 613 -13.87 -23.19 -13.50
N GLU A 614 -13.42 -22.75 -12.35
CA GLU A 614 -14.22 -21.96 -11.44
C GLU A 614 -13.55 -20.62 -11.15
N THR A 615 -14.34 -19.56 -11.07
CA THR A 615 -13.86 -18.25 -10.62
C THR A 615 -13.89 -18.24 -9.09
N PRO A 616 -12.81 -17.85 -8.39
CA PRO A 616 -12.84 -17.71 -6.93
C PRO A 616 -13.92 -16.72 -6.50
N PHE A 617 -14.54 -16.98 -5.36
CA PHE A 617 -15.49 -16.06 -4.74
C PHE A 617 -14.85 -14.69 -4.48
N LEU A 618 -15.69 -13.67 -4.44
CA LEU A 618 -15.28 -12.29 -4.11
C LEU A 618 -14.13 -11.75 -4.99
N THR A 619 -14.05 -12.22 -6.24
CA THR A 619 -13.02 -11.79 -7.19
C THR A 619 -13.65 -11.06 -8.37
N GLU A 620 -13.34 -9.78 -8.53
CA GLU A 620 -13.79 -8.94 -9.63
C GLU A 620 -13.07 -9.27 -10.94
N LYS A 621 -13.76 -9.11 -12.07
CA LYS A 621 -13.16 -9.18 -13.42
C LYS A 621 -12.65 -7.83 -13.91
N PHE A 622 -13.23 -6.75 -13.41
CA PHE A 622 -12.83 -5.39 -13.74
C PHE A 622 -12.88 -4.51 -12.49
N THR A 623 -11.84 -3.68 -12.35
CA THR A 623 -11.80 -2.60 -11.36
C THR A 623 -11.19 -1.36 -11.98
N ALA A 624 -11.67 -0.19 -11.55
CA ALA A 624 -11.02 1.08 -11.87
C ALA A 624 -11.02 2.00 -10.65
N THR A 625 -10.02 2.87 -10.59
CA THR A 625 -9.85 3.87 -9.55
C THR A 625 -9.55 5.22 -10.16
N TRP A 626 -9.91 6.30 -9.46
CA TRP A 626 -9.55 7.67 -9.86
C TRP A 626 -9.34 8.57 -8.66
N SER A 627 -8.51 9.56 -8.87
CA SER A 627 -8.26 10.68 -7.96
C SER A 627 -8.09 11.94 -8.80
N ILE A 628 -9.04 12.84 -8.71
CA ILE A 628 -9.07 14.12 -9.44
C ILE A 628 -8.89 15.21 -8.41
N SER A 629 -7.86 16.04 -8.58
CA SER A 629 -7.51 17.13 -7.66
C SER A 629 -7.41 18.44 -8.43
N TYR A 630 -8.02 19.48 -7.87
CA TYR A 630 -7.93 20.83 -8.43
C TYR A 630 -7.68 21.85 -7.33
N LYS A 631 -6.58 22.63 -7.46
CA LYS A 631 -6.25 23.70 -6.52
C LYS A 631 -6.76 25.05 -7.02
N ILE A 632 -7.69 25.64 -6.27
CA ILE A 632 -8.19 27.01 -6.48
C ILE A 632 -7.21 27.94 -5.75
N GLN A 633 -6.19 28.43 -6.46
CA GLN A 633 -5.09 29.22 -5.88
C GLN A 633 -5.56 30.51 -5.21
N ALA A 634 -6.62 31.16 -5.74
CA ALA A 634 -7.12 32.44 -5.24
C ALA A 634 -7.61 32.41 -3.80
N ILE A 635 -7.99 31.23 -3.29
CA ILE A 635 -8.55 31.04 -1.95
C ILE A 635 -7.87 29.91 -1.20
N ASP A 636 -6.71 29.41 -1.68
CA ASP A 636 -5.97 28.28 -1.10
C ASP A 636 -6.83 27.04 -0.78
N LEU A 637 -7.81 26.76 -1.64
CA LEU A 637 -8.72 25.64 -1.51
C LEU A 637 -8.34 24.54 -2.52
N ASN A 638 -8.12 23.32 -2.02
CA ASN A 638 -7.98 22.14 -2.85
C ASN A 638 -9.28 21.33 -2.83
N VAL A 639 -9.72 20.89 -4.00
CA VAL A 639 -10.88 20.00 -4.17
C VAL A 639 -10.38 18.67 -4.68
N ASP A 640 -10.65 17.60 -3.94
CA ASP A 640 -10.27 16.23 -4.28
C ASP A 640 -11.52 15.37 -4.46
N TYR A 641 -11.66 14.75 -5.64
CA TYR A 641 -12.68 13.75 -5.92
C TYR A 641 -12.02 12.41 -6.17
N THR A 642 -12.31 11.43 -5.32
CA THR A 642 -11.74 10.08 -5.40
C THR A 642 -12.83 9.05 -5.53
N GLY A 643 -12.50 7.91 -6.14
CA GLY A 643 -13.43 6.81 -6.22
C GLY A 643 -12.86 5.56 -6.84
N ASN A 644 -13.67 4.53 -6.77
CA ASN A 644 -13.42 3.23 -7.39
C ASN A 644 -14.72 2.66 -7.98
N VAL A 645 -14.58 1.67 -8.83
CA VAL A 645 -15.70 0.88 -9.37
C VAL A 645 -15.25 -0.57 -9.48
N TYR A 646 -16.18 -1.49 -9.18
CA TYR A 646 -15.98 -2.93 -9.25
C TYR A 646 -17.07 -3.58 -10.10
N SER A 647 -16.67 -4.54 -10.95
CA SER A 647 -17.61 -5.40 -11.67
C SER A 647 -18.25 -6.43 -10.73
N PRO A 648 -19.32 -7.12 -11.17
CA PRO A 648 -19.88 -8.24 -10.44
C PRO A 648 -18.83 -9.28 -10.05
N MET A 649 -19.00 -9.84 -8.85
CA MET A 649 -18.18 -10.88 -8.24
C MET A 649 -19.08 -12.05 -7.87
N GLN A 650 -18.60 -13.27 -8.02
CA GLN A 650 -19.30 -14.44 -7.53
C GLN A 650 -19.33 -14.43 -5.99
N LEU A 651 -20.49 -14.71 -5.41
CA LEU A 651 -20.72 -14.65 -3.98
C LEU A 651 -20.96 -16.06 -3.41
N PRO A 652 -20.52 -16.34 -2.17
CA PRO A 652 -20.75 -17.62 -1.54
C PRO A 652 -22.22 -17.74 -1.13
N LEU A 653 -22.91 -18.76 -1.62
CA LEU A 653 -24.25 -19.12 -1.21
C LEU A 653 -24.21 -20.33 -0.27
N LEU A 654 -25.10 -20.38 0.71
CA LEU A 654 -25.16 -21.49 1.69
C LEU A 654 -25.72 -22.76 1.07
N SER A 655 -26.66 -22.65 0.13
CA SER A 655 -27.31 -23.80 -0.52
C SER A 655 -27.97 -23.39 -1.84
N ALA A 656 -28.49 -24.35 -2.58
CA ALA A 656 -29.29 -24.12 -3.79
C ALA A 656 -30.64 -23.41 -3.50
N LEU A 657 -31.07 -23.40 -2.25
CA LEU A 657 -32.30 -22.72 -1.82
C LEU A 657 -32.02 -21.28 -1.32
N ASP A 658 -30.78 -20.86 -1.26
CA ASP A 658 -30.39 -19.51 -0.82
C ASP A 658 -31.03 -18.47 -1.73
N PRO A 659 -31.85 -17.55 -1.23
CA PRO A 659 -32.55 -16.56 -2.05
C PRO A 659 -31.68 -15.40 -2.48
N ARG A 660 -30.46 -15.28 -1.96
CA ARG A 660 -29.53 -14.20 -2.30
C ARG A 660 -29.01 -14.34 -3.72
N ALA A 661 -28.54 -13.23 -4.29
CA ALA A 661 -27.97 -13.26 -5.63
C ALA A 661 -26.62 -14.00 -5.66
N PRO A 662 -26.36 -14.82 -6.70
CA PRO A 662 -25.07 -15.51 -6.85
C PRO A 662 -23.92 -14.56 -7.22
N GLU A 663 -24.22 -13.34 -7.66
CA GLU A 663 -23.23 -12.32 -8.04
C GLU A 663 -23.58 -10.97 -7.42
N SER A 664 -22.55 -10.20 -7.03
CA SER A 664 -22.73 -8.81 -6.62
C SER A 664 -23.16 -7.94 -7.82
N PRO A 665 -23.83 -6.80 -7.62
CA PRO A 665 -24.01 -5.81 -8.66
C PRO A 665 -22.69 -5.11 -9.00
N TRP A 666 -22.67 -4.34 -10.10
CA TRP A 666 -21.68 -3.28 -10.25
C TRP A 666 -21.85 -2.26 -9.14
N TYR A 667 -20.75 -1.87 -8.50
CA TYR A 667 -20.82 -0.82 -7.49
C TYR A 667 -19.62 0.11 -7.53
N SER A 668 -19.80 1.30 -6.97
CA SER A 668 -18.78 2.34 -6.93
C SER A 668 -18.85 3.07 -5.59
N LEU A 669 -17.69 3.31 -5.00
CA LEU A 669 -17.54 4.14 -3.82
C LEU A 669 -16.84 5.43 -4.23
N GLN A 670 -17.51 6.57 -4.01
CA GLN A 670 -17.05 7.88 -4.45
C GLN A 670 -17.01 8.83 -3.27
N ASN A 671 -15.97 9.67 -3.22
CA ASN A 671 -15.74 10.60 -2.12
C ASN A 671 -15.33 11.95 -2.66
N ILE A 672 -15.72 13.02 -1.96
CA ILE A 672 -15.28 14.38 -2.24
C ILE A 672 -14.72 15.02 -0.98
N GLN A 673 -13.60 15.73 -1.10
CA GLN A 673 -12.98 16.48 -0.03
C GLN A 673 -12.63 17.89 -0.48
N PHE A 674 -12.80 18.84 0.42
CA PHE A 674 -12.36 20.22 0.33
C PHE A 674 -11.30 20.45 1.39
N THR A 675 -10.13 20.96 1.01
CA THR A 675 -9.02 21.23 1.94
C THR A 675 -8.60 22.68 1.80
N TYR A 676 -8.76 23.46 2.88
CA TYR A 676 -8.29 24.83 2.99
C TYR A 676 -6.91 24.87 3.65
N SER A 677 -5.94 25.49 2.99
CA SER A 677 -4.54 25.59 3.43
C SER A 677 -4.01 27.05 3.52
N GLY A 678 -4.90 28.04 3.59
CA GLY A 678 -4.54 29.46 3.65
C GLY A 678 -3.96 29.95 4.98
N LEU A 679 -3.98 29.11 6.04
CA LEU A 679 -3.39 29.45 7.33
C LEU A 679 -2.05 28.74 7.51
N GLN A 680 -1.05 29.47 7.99
CA GLN A 680 0.27 28.90 8.27
C GLN A 680 0.14 27.74 9.28
N HIS A 681 0.75 26.60 8.95
CA HIS A 681 0.76 25.36 9.72
C HIS A 681 -0.57 24.60 9.82
N PHE A 682 -1.69 25.16 9.40
CA PHE A 682 -3.00 24.54 9.51
C PHE A 682 -3.58 24.16 8.14
N GLU A 683 -4.17 22.98 8.07
CA GLU A 683 -5.05 22.55 6.98
C GLU A 683 -6.39 22.13 7.57
N PHE A 684 -7.49 22.78 7.16
CA PHE A 684 -8.84 22.35 7.49
C PHE A 684 -9.42 21.58 6.34
N TYR A 685 -10.04 20.46 6.61
CA TYR A 685 -10.64 19.67 5.54
C TYR A 685 -12.00 19.12 5.95
N ALA A 686 -12.90 19.05 4.98
CA ALA A 686 -14.23 18.51 5.13
C ALA A 686 -14.67 17.83 3.83
N GLY A 687 -15.61 16.90 3.93
CA GLY A 687 -16.07 16.21 2.75
C GLY A 687 -17.18 15.21 3.02
N ILE A 688 -17.46 14.41 2.00
CA ILE A 688 -18.48 13.37 2.03
C ILE A 688 -17.85 12.07 1.49
N LYS A 689 -18.05 10.99 2.21
CA LYS A 689 -17.71 9.62 1.78
C LYS A 689 -18.94 8.91 1.28
N ASN A 690 -18.75 8.00 0.33
CA ASN A 690 -19.78 7.20 -0.30
C ASN A 690 -20.95 8.07 -0.83
N LEU A 691 -20.62 9.00 -1.74
CA LEU A 691 -21.57 9.96 -2.35
C LEU A 691 -22.80 9.28 -2.97
N LEU A 692 -22.65 8.06 -3.48
CA LEU A 692 -23.74 7.31 -4.10
C LEU A 692 -24.59 6.58 -3.07
N ASN A 693 -24.25 6.65 -1.79
CA ASN A 693 -24.91 5.93 -0.70
C ASN A 693 -25.07 4.43 -0.99
N PHE A 694 -24.06 3.82 -1.62
CA PHE A 694 -24.10 2.40 -1.94
C PHE A 694 -23.98 1.57 -0.67
N LEU A 695 -24.88 0.61 -0.52
CA LEU A 695 -24.89 -0.39 0.55
C LEU A 695 -25.10 -1.77 -0.07
N PRO A 696 -24.26 -2.78 0.23
CA PRO A 696 -24.44 -4.16 -0.28
C PRO A 696 -25.83 -4.72 -0.05
N LYS A 697 -26.38 -4.51 1.12
CA LYS A 697 -27.68 -4.99 1.56
C LYS A 697 -28.90 -4.44 0.79
N GLN A 698 -28.78 -3.25 0.14
CA GLN A 698 -29.89 -2.71 -0.65
C GLN A 698 -30.30 -3.62 -1.81
N ASN A 699 -29.40 -4.46 -2.28
CA ASN A 699 -29.64 -5.39 -3.38
C ASN A 699 -29.79 -6.84 -2.90
N ASN A 700 -29.17 -7.19 -1.80
CA ASN A 700 -29.14 -8.55 -1.27
C ASN A 700 -29.09 -8.54 0.25
N PRO A 701 -29.79 -9.44 0.94
CA PRO A 701 -29.68 -9.60 2.38
C PRO A 701 -28.20 -9.85 2.75
N PHE A 702 -27.69 -9.07 3.69
CA PHE A 702 -26.27 -9.13 4.07
C PHE A 702 -26.00 -10.25 5.06
N LEU A 703 -26.84 -10.36 6.09
CA LEU A 703 -26.83 -11.45 7.04
C LEU A 703 -28.11 -12.27 6.90
N ILE A 704 -27.99 -13.58 6.93
CA ILE A 704 -29.11 -14.49 7.06
C ILE A 704 -29.01 -15.10 8.44
N ALA A 705 -29.62 -14.43 9.39
CA ALA A 705 -29.94 -14.99 10.70
C ALA A 705 -31.44 -15.13 10.75
N ARG A 706 -31.93 -16.31 11.08
CA ARG A 706 -33.36 -16.47 11.28
C ARG A 706 -33.76 -15.75 12.55
N THR A 707 -34.86 -15.01 12.45
CA THR A 707 -35.55 -14.40 13.60
C THR A 707 -34.63 -13.51 14.46
N ASN A 708 -33.63 -12.86 13.88
CA ASN A 708 -32.66 -12.02 14.60
C ASN A 708 -31.88 -12.75 15.71
N ASP A 709 -31.86 -14.09 15.70
CA ASP A 709 -31.09 -14.89 16.64
C ASP A 709 -30.05 -15.73 15.89
N PRO A 710 -28.78 -15.28 15.83
CA PRO A 710 -27.72 -15.98 15.13
C PRO A 710 -27.33 -17.32 15.75
N PHE A 711 -27.76 -17.63 16.98
CA PHE A 711 -27.59 -18.97 17.57
C PHE A 711 -28.56 -19.99 17.05
N ASP A 712 -29.58 -19.53 16.31
CA ASP A 712 -30.48 -20.33 15.51
C ASP A 712 -31.02 -21.60 16.17
N LYS A 713 -31.62 -21.41 17.33
CA LYS A 713 -32.21 -22.50 18.15
C LYS A 713 -33.34 -23.23 17.46
N ASN A 714 -33.84 -22.72 16.31
CA ASN A 714 -34.97 -23.28 15.55
C ASN A 714 -34.53 -23.95 14.23
N VAL A 715 -33.24 -24.18 13.99
CA VAL A 715 -32.76 -24.96 12.83
C VAL A 715 -33.09 -26.42 13.07
N THR A 716 -33.77 -27.05 12.10
CA THR A 716 -34.00 -28.48 12.09
C THR A 716 -32.99 -29.14 11.17
N TYR A 717 -32.35 -30.19 11.65
CA TYR A 717 -31.39 -30.96 10.88
C TYR A 717 -31.98 -32.35 10.53
N ASP A 718 -31.59 -32.86 9.35
CA ASP A 718 -31.86 -34.24 8.98
C ASP A 718 -30.90 -35.23 9.71
N THR A 719 -31.02 -36.51 9.41
CA THR A 719 -30.17 -37.57 9.99
C THR A 719 -28.72 -37.51 9.56
N ASN A 720 -28.42 -36.75 8.51
CA ASN A 720 -27.08 -36.51 7.97
C ASN A 720 -26.50 -35.17 8.46
N GLY A 721 -27.24 -34.44 9.32
CA GLY A 721 -26.85 -33.14 9.83
C GLY A 721 -27.09 -31.99 8.85
N GLN A 722 -27.85 -32.20 7.75
CA GLN A 722 -28.20 -31.15 6.82
C GLN A 722 -29.41 -30.35 7.31
N VAL A 723 -29.39 -29.03 7.10
CA VAL A 723 -30.48 -28.15 7.51
C VAL A 723 -31.72 -28.42 6.65
N LEU A 724 -32.82 -28.68 7.30
CA LEU A 724 -34.11 -28.90 6.64
C LEU A 724 -34.86 -27.58 6.42
N ALA A 725 -35.45 -27.43 5.25
CA ALA A 725 -36.46 -26.40 5.02
C ALA A 725 -37.70 -26.66 5.83
N THR A 726 -38.14 -25.70 6.66
CA THR A 726 -39.35 -25.74 7.48
C THR A 726 -40.22 -24.52 7.15
N PRO A 727 -41.50 -24.49 7.58
CA PRO A 727 -42.33 -23.29 7.40
C PRO A 727 -41.68 -22.02 8.00
N GLU A 728 -40.96 -22.15 9.10
CA GLU A 728 -40.26 -21.07 9.80
C GLU A 728 -38.92 -20.72 9.12
N ASN A 729 -38.33 -21.66 8.38
CA ASN A 729 -37.10 -21.52 7.64
C ASN A 729 -37.24 -22.11 6.22
N PRO A 730 -38.02 -21.47 5.34
CA PRO A 730 -38.38 -22.05 4.04
C PRO A 730 -37.17 -22.27 3.10
N TYR A 731 -36.07 -21.65 3.38
CA TYR A 731 -34.85 -21.77 2.58
C TYR A 731 -33.77 -22.68 3.21
N GLY A 732 -34.03 -23.26 4.39
CA GLY A 732 -33.07 -24.13 5.06
C GLY A 732 -31.73 -23.45 5.31
N LEU A 733 -31.72 -22.20 5.81
CA LEU A 733 -30.53 -21.41 5.98
C LEU A 733 -30.05 -21.41 7.44
N THR A 734 -28.76 -21.23 7.60
CA THR A 734 -28.09 -20.99 8.89
C THR A 734 -27.52 -19.57 8.92
N PHE A 735 -27.00 -19.17 10.08
CA PHE A 735 -26.29 -17.89 10.23
C PHE A 735 -25.04 -17.83 9.34
N ASP A 736 -24.88 -16.72 8.60
CA ASP A 736 -23.78 -16.52 7.66
C ASP A 736 -23.16 -15.13 7.80
N THR A 737 -21.85 -15.07 8.00
CA THR A 737 -21.06 -13.83 8.09
C THR A 737 -20.17 -13.60 6.88
N THR A 738 -20.17 -14.52 5.90
CA THR A 738 -19.21 -14.55 4.79
C THR A 738 -19.71 -13.89 3.51
N TYR A 739 -21.03 -13.69 3.39
CA TYR A 739 -21.62 -13.02 2.24
C TYR A 739 -21.41 -11.50 2.31
N VAL A 740 -20.17 -11.06 2.09
CA VAL A 740 -19.75 -9.65 2.19
C VAL A 740 -18.84 -9.26 1.02
N TYR A 741 -19.22 -8.27 0.23
CA TYR A 741 -18.46 -7.85 -0.95
C TYR A 741 -18.12 -6.36 -0.98
N GLY A 742 -18.63 -5.58 -0.07
CA GLY A 742 -18.36 -4.14 0.06
C GLY A 742 -18.63 -3.64 1.47
N PRO A 743 -18.26 -2.39 1.77
CA PRO A 743 -18.46 -1.81 3.10
C PRO A 743 -19.94 -1.55 3.35
N ASN A 744 -20.43 -1.89 4.55
CA ASN A 744 -21.80 -1.64 4.98
C ASN A 744 -21.98 -0.25 5.61
N GLN A 745 -21.23 0.73 5.10
CA GLN A 745 -21.28 2.14 5.52
C GLN A 745 -21.85 3.02 4.42
N GLY A 746 -23.02 3.59 4.67
CA GLY A 746 -23.67 4.53 3.77
C GLY A 746 -22.94 5.88 3.65
N ILE A 747 -23.63 6.83 3.07
CA ILE A 747 -23.16 8.21 2.94
C ILE A 747 -22.85 8.80 4.33
N ARG A 748 -21.68 9.45 4.46
CA ARG A 748 -21.30 10.15 5.69
C ARG A 748 -20.41 11.35 5.41
N SER A 749 -20.69 12.45 6.10
CA SER A 749 -19.83 13.62 6.09
C SER A 749 -18.67 13.44 7.07
N PHE A 750 -17.58 14.15 6.84
CA PHE A 750 -16.45 14.24 7.76
C PHE A 750 -15.89 15.64 7.82
N PHE A 751 -15.24 15.93 8.93
CA PHE A 751 -14.47 17.15 9.16
C PHE A 751 -13.19 16.80 9.87
N GLY A 752 -12.10 17.49 9.52
CA GLY A 752 -10.80 17.29 10.16
C GLY A 752 -9.88 18.50 10.09
N LEU A 753 -8.84 18.41 10.90
CA LEU A 753 -7.81 19.43 11.07
C LEU A 753 -6.45 18.77 11.04
N ARG A 754 -5.54 19.32 10.23
CA ARG A 754 -4.10 18.99 10.28
C ARG A 754 -3.31 20.18 10.75
N TYR A 755 -2.36 19.92 11.63
CA TYR A 755 -1.36 20.88 12.07
C TYR A 755 0.03 20.34 11.85
N THR A 756 0.92 21.17 11.29
CA THR A 756 2.31 20.77 11.04
C THR A 756 3.26 21.90 11.41
N LEU A 757 4.14 21.65 12.38
CA LEU A 757 5.24 22.53 12.77
C LEU A 757 6.55 21.92 12.25
N LYS A 758 7.21 22.60 11.29
CA LYS A 758 8.49 22.16 10.69
C LYS A 758 9.69 22.45 11.56
#